data_2851c19e7715793f6c273ce2ddc4eed8
#
_entry.id   2851c19e7715793f6c273ce2ddc4eed8
#
_cell.length_a   1.000
_cell.length_b   1.000
_cell.length_c   1.000
_cell.angle_alpha   90.00
_cell.angle_beta   90.00
_cell.angle_gamma   90.00
#
_symmetry.space_group_name_H-M   'P 1'
#
loop_
_entity.id
_entity.type
_entity.pdbx_description
1 polymer ?
#
loop_
_entity_poly.entity_id
_entity_poly.type
_entity_poly.pdbx_seq_one_letter_code
_entity_poly.pdbx_strand_id
1 'polypeptide(L)'
;MEEGSMRHRGVFLALLITWLTILSITRCQSICPGRCLCRLTQLPRTIECSKQGILIFPENISNVVEHLDLSSNRISEITNEVNQLIDLQYLNLAKNQLKSLPNNIEELRKLRRLDLSDNLIANTADIASISQLPSLAVLYISRNLLPDLKGLTSEVLQAVDAGHCLIKVFGNESLNGLSALNTLSLAGNPLKSIQIPVSETLRWLDMSDCALNYLNPDTFVGFPELEELRLVNNPTLVYSTRYSTLEHLKLKKLDVSRCNLDRPGLHGLPSLTQVRLSHNTIRLLPDRIFIKNRQLTHLYLNSNNLALLNASTFEGLIKLQVLDLSANSLGEIHKIAFRDNIDLRLLNLSYNSLYRFPYLSSFITTLDLSFNLINYFRANSLEDLSRIKILNLKDNHLQSLPRGLNSKTLRILDVQRNRLVELHNDSFTELPLLQKIDLSGNRLTEAMDPNIFQNNLYLITVRLEDNPWRCDCMQLYDTFEYLMEPPTKTVRSTLICQSPANVSGYSWEAACFNEWNTNLYYPKDRTWGMVMISLLILVVLCGSVISIKHTLKIKRRVLEQRRQMELAEERERLRRLQRRNQRLEEIEALEAPEEIRINPLELVGPPSYEEAVQMQRLVHSMDALNEISIENGTLRSINSMDNLRTKKRRTRRPRKRTQSEDDLLRREERRQERIRRERNNSSGNICDTSQLHNTNPRTSSVRRARRHSIVDETLESSSSKDRPRPQTPTSKKRKRRYVLRNEHVTDDEDSDVQVMNSNRSIVIKELKREPKSGYRESFMERES
;
A
#
# COMPACT_ATOMS: atom_id res chain seq x y z
N MET A 1 83.59 28.04 -11.42
CA MET A 1 82.39 28.38 -12.25
C MET A 1 81.52 27.18 -12.57
N GLU A 2 81.62 26.09 -11.84
CA GLU A 2 80.77 24.87 -12.10
C GLU A 2 79.66 24.63 -11.09
N GLU A 3 79.64 25.23 -9.94
CA GLU A 3 78.57 25.05 -8.94
C GLU A 3 77.31 25.85 -9.25
N GLY A 4 77.34 26.88 -10.08
CA GLY A 4 76.14 27.66 -10.45
C GLY A 4 75.27 26.98 -11.50
N SER A 5 75.82 26.10 -12.35
CA SER A 5 75.08 25.43 -13.43
C SER A 5 74.24 24.28 -12.97
N MET A 6 74.60 23.59 -11.88
CA MET A 6 73.76 22.45 -11.34
C MET A 6 72.55 22.92 -10.56
N ARG A 7 72.56 24.06 -9.86
CA ARG A 7 71.43 24.63 -9.17
C ARG A 7 70.30 25.09 -10.12
N HIS A 8 70.69 25.70 -11.26
CA HIS A 8 69.70 26.12 -12.26
C HIS A 8 69.04 24.94 -12.98
N ARG A 9 69.73 23.84 -13.23
CA ARG A 9 69.16 22.62 -13.82
C ARG A 9 68.18 21.92 -12.86
N GLY A 10 68.51 21.88 -11.55
CA GLY A 10 67.57 21.30 -10.53
C GLY A 10 66.30 22.10 -10.38
N VAL A 11 66.36 23.43 -10.38
CA VAL A 11 65.18 24.31 -10.30
C VAL A 11 64.32 24.21 -11.57
N PHE A 12 64.97 24.12 -12.75
CA PHE A 12 64.19 23.94 -14.01
C PHE A 12 63.53 22.59 -14.12
N LEU A 13 64.19 21.51 -13.64
CA LEU A 13 63.60 20.19 -13.59
C LEU A 13 62.45 20.11 -12.58
N ALA A 14 62.61 20.76 -11.41
CA ALA A 14 61.47 20.84 -10.41
C ALA A 14 60.30 21.66 -10.93
N LEU A 15 60.53 22.77 -11.62
CA LEU A 15 59.51 23.57 -12.27
C LEU A 15 58.85 22.82 -13.44
N LEU A 16 59.60 22.03 -14.20
CA LEU A 16 59.05 21.20 -15.28
C LEU A 16 58.22 20.05 -14.74
N ILE A 17 58.63 19.42 -13.64
CA ILE A 17 57.86 18.37 -12.94
C ILE A 17 56.61 18.97 -12.31
N THR A 18 56.67 20.14 -11.67
CA THR A 18 55.48 20.83 -11.15
C THR A 18 54.57 21.30 -12.27
N TRP A 19 55.10 21.73 -13.41
CA TRP A 19 54.30 22.10 -14.59
C TRP A 19 53.66 20.88 -15.24
N LEU A 20 54.34 19.75 -15.34
CA LEU A 20 53.81 18.46 -15.81
C LEU A 20 52.77 17.87 -14.83
N THR A 21 52.97 18.03 -13.52
CA THR A 21 51.96 17.61 -12.52
C THR A 21 50.75 18.53 -12.53
N ILE A 22 50.92 19.84 -12.74
CA ILE A 22 49.82 20.80 -12.91
C ILE A 22 49.07 20.50 -14.24
N LEU A 23 49.78 20.19 -15.33
CA LEU A 23 49.17 19.77 -16.59
C LEU A 23 48.44 18.39 -16.50
N SER A 24 48.93 17.47 -15.67
CA SER A 24 48.26 16.21 -15.42
C SER A 24 47.05 16.37 -14.47
N ILE A 25 47.09 17.32 -13.54
CA ILE A 25 45.96 17.65 -12.66
C ILE A 25 44.87 18.41 -13.44
N THR A 26 45.27 19.28 -14.40
CA THR A 26 44.25 19.96 -15.26
C THR A 26 43.63 19.04 -16.30
N ARG A 27 44.20 17.87 -16.62
CA ARG A 27 43.56 16.85 -17.48
C ARG A 27 42.63 15.92 -16.75
N CYS A 28 42.56 16.01 -15.43
CA CYS A 28 41.57 15.25 -14.62
C CYS A 28 40.42 16.14 -14.15
N GLN A 29 40.07 17.17 -14.94
CA GLN A 29 38.76 17.77 -14.77
C GLN A 29 37.73 16.72 -15.19
N SER A 30 37.00 16.21 -14.25
CA SER A 30 35.82 15.40 -14.51
C SER A 30 34.96 16.15 -15.53
N ILE A 31 34.83 15.59 -16.74
CA ILE A 31 34.13 16.22 -17.85
C ILE A 31 32.61 16.16 -17.49
N CYS A 32 32.19 17.22 -16.83
CA CYS A 32 30.79 17.44 -16.46
C CYS A 32 30.29 18.63 -17.28
N PRO A 33 29.24 18.47 -18.08
CA PRO A 33 28.64 19.56 -18.83
C PRO A 33 28.23 20.72 -17.89
N GLY A 34 28.52 21.95 -18.25
CA GLY A 34 28.62 23.15 -17.39
C GLY A 34 27.39 23.55 -16.54
N ARG A 35 26.26 22.86 -16.69
CA ARG A 35 25.02 23.08 -15.87
C ARG A 35 24.47 21.79 -15.26
N CYS A 36 25.19 20.69 -15.39
CA CYS A 36 24.76 19.38 -14.96
C CYS A 36 25.33 19.02 -13.58
N LEU A 37 24.61 18.18 -12.84
CA LEU A 37 25.09 17.61 -11.59
C LEU A 37 25.72 16.24 -11.88
N CYS A 38 27.02 16.11 -11.63
CA CYS A 38 27.74 14.88 -11.90
C CYS A 38 28.14 14.15 -10.62
N ARG A 39 27.71 12.90 -10.49
CA ARG A 39 28.07 11.99 -9.39
C ARG A 39 28.78 10.76 -9.99
N LEU A 40 30.08 10.91 -10.30
CA LEU A 40 30.86 9.89 -10.99
C LEU A 40 31.71 9.01 -10.04
N THR A 41 31.72 9.33 -8.75
CA THR A 41 32.45 8.59 -7.72
C THR A 41 31.66 7.50 -7.02
N GLN A 42 30.34 7.51 -7.18
CA GLN A 42 29.40 6.55 -6.57
C GLN A 42 28.69 5.77 -7.67
N LEU A 43 28.41 4.50 -7.43
CA LEU A 43 27.59 3.68 -8.35
C LEU A 43 26.10 3.82 -8.01
N PRO A 44 25.22 3.91 -9.02
CA PRO A 44 25.54 4.12 -10.44
C PRO A 44 26.13 5.52 -10.68
N ARG A 45 27.06 5.62 -11.63
CA ARG A 45 27.68 6.90 -12.02
C ARG A 45 26.67 7.71 -12.81
N THR A 46 26.19 8.80 -12.21
CA THR A 46 25.06 9.59 -12.76
C THR A 46 25.52 10.97 -13.21
N ILE A 47 24.90 11.42 -14.31
CA ILE A 47 24.93 12.82 -14.77
C ILE A 47 23.48 13.28 -14.93
N GLU A 48 23.10 14.29 -14.15
CA GLU A 48 21.76 14.88 -14.15
C GLU A 48 21.81 16.26 -14.80
N CYS A 49 21.23 16.40 -15.98
CA CYS A 49 21.15 17.64 -16.76
C CYS A 49 19.68 18.07 -17.00
N SER A 50 18.74 17.63 -16.16
CA SER A 50 17.33 17.92 -16.35
C SER A 50 17.00 19.41 -16.18
N LYS A 51 16.04 19.94 -16.96
CA LYS A 51 15.54 21.33 -16.86
C LYS A 51 16.60 22.43 -17.05
N GLN A 52 17.66 22.17 -17.80
CA GLN A 52 18.74 23.12 -18.01
C GLN A 52 18.59 23.99 -19.29
N GLY A 53 17.49 23.79 -20.04
CA GLY A 53 17.23 24.51 -21.29
C GLY A 53 18.19 24.13 -22.42
N ILE A 54 18.75 22.94 -22.41
CA ILE A 54 19.72 22.41 -23.36
C ILE A 54 19.01 22.24 -24.73
N LEU A 55 19.63 22.75 -25.79
CA LEU A 55 19.10 22.72 -27.16
C LEU A 55 19.73 21.60 -28.01
N ILE A 56 20.97 21.27 -27.76
CA ILE A 56 21.76 20.29 -28.51
C ILE A 56 22.29 19.25 -27.53
N PHE A 57 22.40 17.99 -27.97
CA PHE A 57 22.98 16.94 -27.13
C PHE A 57 24.35 17.39 -26.61
N PRO A 58 24.61 17.32 -25.29
CA PRO A 58 25.84 17.86 -24.72
C PRO A 58 27.06 17.08 -25.21
N GLU A 59 28.02 17.82 -25.76
CA GLU A 59 29.38 17.31 -26.02
C GLU A 59 30.11 17.13 -24.69
N ASN A 60 31.15 16.33 -24.66
CA ASN A 60 32.03 16.14 -23.50
C ASN A 60 31.33 15.52 -22.28
N ILE A 61 30.44 14.59 -22.46
CA ILE A 61 29.92 13.73 -21.39
C ILE A 61 30.97 12.66 -21.09
N SER A 62 31.25 12.42 -19.81
CA SER A 62 32.19 11.36 -19.39
C SER A 62 31.72 9.98 -19.86
N ASN A 63 32.57 9.24 -20.54
CA ASN A 63 32.27 7.90 -21.08
C ASN A 63 32.02 6.81 -20.01
N VAL A 64 32.37 7.09 -18.75
CA VAL A 64 32.12 6.17 -17.62
C VAL A 64 30.74 6.31 -17.03
N VAL A 65 29.87 7.21 -17.57
CA VAL A 65 28.51 7.42 -17.08
C VAL A 65 27.65 6.18 -17.31
N GLU A 66 26.90 5.79 -16.29
CA GLU A 66 25.94 4.68 -16.34
C GLU A 66 24.51 5.19 -16.47
N HIS A 67 24.19 6.32 -15.83
CA HIS A 67 22.87 6.95 -15.90
C HIS A 67 23.00 8.40 -16.35
N LEU A 68 22.34 8.72 -17.44
CA LEU A 68 22.30 10.08 -18.00
C LEU A 68 20.85 10.58 -18.07
N ASP A 69 20.58 11.65 -17.35
CA ASP A 69 19.28 12.34 -17.39
C ASP A 69 19.41 13.68 -18.12
N LEU A 70 18.82 13.76 -19.29
CA LEU A 70 18.69 14.96 -20.14
C LEU A 70 17.22 15.40 -20.26
N SER A 71 16.36 14.95 -19.38
CA SER A 71 14.92 15.21 -19.47
C SER A 71 14.54 16.68 -19.31
N SER A 72 13.37 17.04 -19.80
CA SER A 72 12.80 18.39 -19.66
C SER A 72 13.71 19.50 -20.22
N ASN A 73 14.32 19.26 -21.36
CA ASN A 73 15.13 20.21 -22.13
C ASN A 73 14.44 20.56 -23.45
N ARG A 74 15.21 21.03 -24.42
CA ARG A 74 14.72 21.39 -25.78
C ARG A 74 15.54 20.70 -26.86
N ILE A 75 16.07 19.52 -26.59
CA ILE A 75 16.93 18.76 -27.48
C ILE A 75 16.07 18.28 -28.65
N SER A 76 16.47 18.65 -29.86
CA SER A 76 15.79 18.27 -31.11
C SER A 76 16.46 17.13 -31.85
N GLU A 77 17.74 16.89 -31.58
CA GLU A 77 18.56 15.89 -32.26
C GLU A 77 19.62 15.32 -31.29
N ILE A 78 19.90 14.05 -31.44
CA ILE A 78 20.96 13.35 -30.72
C ILE A 78 22.12 13.18 -31.70
N THR A 79 23.31 13.61 -31.29
CA THR A 79 24.53 13.50 -32.10
C THR A 79 25.15 12.11 -31.97
N ASN A 80 26.02 11.72 -32.89
CA ASN A 80 26.72 10.43 -32.86
C ASN A 80 27.68 10.26 -31.67
N GLU A 81 27.95 11.33 -30.94
CA GLU A 81 28.75 11.30 -29.71
C GLU A 81 28.13 10.45 -28.61
N VAL A 82 26.80 10.20 -28.67
CA VAL A 82 26.12 9.26 -27.75
C VAL A 82 26.81 7.87 -27.75
N ASN A 83 27.39 7.45 -28.88
CA ASN A 83 28.09 6.16 -29.01
C ASN A 83 29.41 6.07 -28.20
N GLN A 84 29.93 7.20 -27.70
CA GLN A 84 31.08 7.20 -26.81
C GLN A 84 30.69 6.72 -25.38
N LEU A 85 29.41 6.69 -25.05
CA LEU A 85 28.89 6.36 -23.71
C LEU A 85 28.68 4.84 -23.55
N ILE A 86 29.75 4.08 -23.75
CA ILE A 86 29.72 2.60 -23.80
C ILE A 86 29.28 1.93 -22.49
N ASP A 87 29.37 2.63 -21.36
CA ASP A 87 28.94 2.13 -20.05
C ASP A 87 27.49 2.51 -19.71
N LEU A 88 26.81 3.26 -20.60
CA LEU A 88 25.47 3.78 -20.34
C LEU A 88 24.44 2.66 -20.21
N GLN A 89 23.71 2.66 -19.11
CA GLN A 89 22.66 1.69 -18.80
C GLN A 89 21.25 2.31 -18.84
N TYR A 90 21.16 3.59 -18.48
CA TYR A 90 19.91 4.34 -18.49
C TYR A 90 20.12 5.70 -19.16
N LEU A 91 19.31 5.99 -20.18
CA LEU A 91 19.26 7.27 -20.88
C LEU A 91 17.85 7.85 -20.79
N ASN A 92 17.71 8.98 -20.12
CA ASN A 92 16.47 9.73 -20.03
C ASN A 92 16.49 10.98 -20.92
N LEU A 93 15.69 10.96 -21.98
CA LEU A 93 15.46 12.04 -22.94
C LEU A 93 14.02 12.53 -22.93
N ALA A 94 13.25 12.20 -21.89
CA ALA A 94 11.86 12.57 -21.79
C ALA A 94 11.66 14.10 -21.80
N LYS A 95 10.53 14.54 -22.33
CA LYS A 95 10.16 15.97 -22.38
C LYS A 95 11.20 16.81 -23.14
N ASN A 96 11.49 16.42 -24.36
CA ASN A 96 12.34 17.12 -25.31
C ASN A 96 11.59 17.38 -26.63
N GLN A 97 12.31 17.66 -27.71
CA GLN A 97 11.74 17.94 -29.04
C GLN A 97 12.26 16.95 -30.11
N LEU A 98 12.62 15.73 -29.67
CA LEU A 98 13.18 14.71 -30.55
C LEU A 98 12.17 14.20 -31.54
N LYS A 99 12.55 14.10 -32.82
CA LYS A 99 11.77 13.50 -33.90
C LYS A 99 12.25 12.11 -34.27
N SER A 100 13.53 11.85 -34.12
CA SER A 100 14.15 10.56 -34.45
C SER A 100 15.36 10.26 -33.56
N LEU A 101 15.78 9.00 -33.56
CA LEU A 101 17.06 8.57 -33.03
C LEU A 101 18.13 8.58 -34.15
N PRO A 102 19.42 8.65 -33.83
CA PRO A 102 20.49 8.43 -34.79
C PRO A 102 20.37 7.05 -35.46
N ASN A 103 20.76 6.93 -36.72
CA ASN A 103 20.68 5.67 -37.45
C ASN A 103 21.62 4.59 -36.92
N ASN A 104 22.70 4.99 -36.28
CA ASN A 104 23.67 4.08 -35.65
C ASN A 104 23.83 4.42 -34.19
N ILE A 105 23.45 3.48 -33.30
CA ILE A 105 23.59 3.54 -31.85
C ILE A 105 24.07 2.19 -31.27
N GLU A 106 24.69 1.34 -32.10
CA GLU A 106 25.09 -0.03 -31.74
C GLU A 106 26.13 -0.13 -30.62
N GLU A 107 26.91 0.95 -30.39
CA GLU A 107 27.91 0.97 -29.32
C GLU A 107 27.33 1.10 -27.91
N LEU A 108 26.06 1.45 -27.79
CA LEU A 108 25.33 1.49 -26.50
C LEU A 108 24.95 0.09 -26.01
N ARG A 109 25.90 -0.85 -25.99
CA ARG A 109 25.68 -2.28 -25.73
C ARG A 109 25.15 -2.58 -24.34
N LYS A 110 25.36 -1.68 -23.37
CA LYS A 110 24.90 -1.83 -21.97
C LYS A 110 23.58 -1.10 -21.69
N LEU A 111 23.02 -0.39 -22.66
CA LEU A 111 21.80 0.38 -22.46
C LEU A 111 20.61 -0.57 -22.24
N ARG A 112 20.03 -0.50 -21.04
CA ARG A 112 18.91 -1.34 -20.59
C ARG A 112 17.58 -0.60 -20.61
N ARG A 113 17.62 0.70 -20.39
CA ARG A 113 16.44 1.55 -20.30
C ARG A 113 16.62 2.83 -21.09
N LEU A 114 15.66 3.11 -21.96
CA LEU A 114 15.59 4.31 -22.78
C LEU A 114 14.24 5.00 -22.57
N ASP A 115 14.26 6.28 -22.16
CA ASP A 115 13.07 7.09 -22.01
C ASP A 115 13.06 8.20 -23.07
N LEU A 116 12.14 8.06 -24.03
CA LEU A 116 11.84 9.01 -25.10
C LEU A 116 10.44 9.63 -24.93
N SER A 117 9.84 9.53 -23.76
CA SER A 117 8.48 10.00 -23.52
C SER A 117 8.37 11.51 -23.73
N ASP A 118 7.21 11.98 -24.16
CA ASP A 118 6.91 13.41 -24.30
C ASP A 118 7.86 14.11 -25.28
N ASN A 119 7.97 13.52 -26.49
CA ASN A 119 8.75 14.02 -27.62
C ASN A 119 7.87 14.17 -28.87
N LEU A 120 8.47 14.31 -30.05
CA LEU A 120 7.79 14.55 -31.31
C LEU A 120 7.95 13.40 -32.31
N ILE A 121 8.19 12.19 -31.86
CA ILE A 121 8.38 10.98 -32.67
C ILE A 121 7.04 10.63 -33.32
N ALA A 122 7.01 10.55 -34.63
CA ALA A 122 5.78 10.36 -35.40
C ALA A 122 5.65 8.97 -36.04
N ASN A 123 6.76 8.27 -36.27
CA ASN A 123 6.77 6.94 -36.87
C ASN A 123 7.71 6.00 -36.14
N THR A 124 7.42 4.72 -36.17
CA THR A 124 8.31 3.68 -35.62
C THR A 124 9.63 3.59 -36.39
N ALA A 125 9.64 3.96 -37.69
CA ALA A 125 10.87 4.03 -38.49
C ALA A 125 11.86 5.09 -37.96
N ASP A 126 11.38 6.15 -37.29
CA ASP A 126 12.21 7.21 -36.74
C ASP A 126 13.03 6.72 -35.52
N ILE A 127 12.69 5.56 -34.99
CA ILE A 127 13.36 4.90 -33.86
C ILE A 127 13.79 3.45 -34.18
N ALA A 128 13.89 3.11 -35.48
CA ALA A 128 14.24 1.74 -35.90
C ALA A 128 15.62 1.28 -35.39
N SER A 129 16.55 2.22 -35.13
CA SER A 129 17.86 1.92 -34.55
C SER A 129 17.82 1.25 -33.17
N ILE A 130 16.68 1.26 -32.48
CA ILE A 130 16.46 0.50 -31.22
C ILE A 130 16.75 -1.00 -31.41
N SER A 131 16.53 -1.55 -32.59
CA SER A 131 16.85 -2.95 -32.91
C SER A 131 18.33 -3.29 -32.80
N GLN A 132 19.21 -2.28 -32.85
CA GLN A 132 20.68 -2.44 -32.71
C GLN A 132 21.12 -2.54 -31.24
N LEU A 133 20.24 -2.32 -30.26
CA LEU A 133 20.55 -2.28 -28.83
C LEU A 133 20.40 -3.65 -28.18
N PRO A 134 21.48 -4.41 -27.97
CA PRO A 134 21.38 -5.83 -27.58
C PRO A 134 20.94 -6.05 -26.11
N SER A 135 20.95 -4.99 -25.29
CA SER A 135 20.59 -5.07 -23.86
C SER A 135 19.34 -4.26 -23.50
N LEU A 136 18.70 -3.59 -24.47
CA LEU A 136 17.58 -2.72 -24.20
C LEU A 136 16.33 -3.53 -23.80
N ALA A 137 15.99 -3.50 -22.53
CA ALA A 137 14.85 -4.23 -22.03
C ALA A 137 13.61 -3.36 -21.82
N VAL A 138 13.77 -2.07 -21.57
CA VAL A 138 12.66 -1.16 -21.23
C VAL A 138 12.71 0.09 -22.11
N LEU A 139 11.61 0.35 -22.79
CA LEU A 139 11.42 1.50 -23.68
C LEU A 139 10.20 2.28 -23.25
N TYR A 140 10.37 3.58 -22.96
CA TYR A 140 9.30 4.54 -22.76
C TYR A 140 9.20 5.45 -23.97
N ILE A 141 8.07 5.41 -24.69
CA ILE A 141 7.75 6.25 -25.84
C ILE A 141 6.40 6.94 -25.67
N SER A 142 5.86 6.97 -24.46
CA SER A 142 4.57 7.59 -24.18
C SER A 142 4.56 9.09 -24.53
N ARG A 143 3.38 9.62 -24.86
CA ARG A 143 3.18 11.03 -25.23
C ARG A 143 4.00 11.47 -26.45
N ASN A 144 4.10 10.59 -27.43
CA ASN A 144 4.60 10.87 -28.77
C ASN A 144 3.45 10.91 -29.79
N LEU A 145 3.76 11.05 -31.05
CA LEU A 145 2.76 11.19 -32.12
C LEU A 145 2.55 9.90 -32.94
N LEU A 146 2.89 8.73 -32.34
CA LEU A 146 2.86 7.45 -33.01
C LEU A 146 1.42 6.97 -33.29
N PRO A 147 1.07 6.68 -34.55
CA PRO A 147 -0.27 6.21 -34.94
C PRO A 147 -0.48 4.70 -34.70
N ASP A 148 0.60 3.92 -34.65
CA ASP A 148 0.64 2.48 -34.36
C ASP A 148 2.03 2.06 -33.84
N LEU A 149 2.20 0.77 -33.53
CA LEU A 149 3.48 0.17 -33.13
C LEU A 149 4.09 -0.70 -34.23
N LYS A 150 3.46 -0.80 -35.40
CA LYS A 150 3.92 -1.63 -36.50
C LYS A 150 5.32 -1.19 -36.95
N GLY A 151 6.22 -2.18 -37.09
CA GLY A 151 7.61 -1.94 -37.49
C GLY A 151 8.57 -1.62 -36.37
N LEU A 152 8.12 -1.53 -35.12
CA LEU A 152 9.00 -1.53 -33.97
C LEU A 152 9.53 -2.97 -33.78
N THR A 153 10.86 -3.14 -33.88
CA THR A 153 11.50 -4.46 -33.79
C THR A 153 12.60 -4.48 -32.74
N SER A 154 12.59 -5.51 -31.90
CA SER A 154 13.67 -5.81 -30.95
C SER A 154 13.44 -7.20 -30.36
N GLU A 155 14.45 -8.04 -30.40
CA GLU A 155 14.37 -9.40 -29.84
C GLU A 155 14.55 -9.46 -28.30
N VAL A 156 15.04 -8.36 -27.70
CA VAL A 156 15.38 -8.30 -26.26
C VAL A 156 14.45 -7.41 -25.45
N LEU A 157 13.61 -6.62 -26.10
CA LEU A 157 12.74 -5.64 -25.47
C LEU A 157 11.62 -6.34 -24.70
N GLN A 158 11.61 -6.16 -23.39
CA GLN A 158 10.66 -6.83 -22.47
C GLN A 158 9.46 -5.96 -22.13
N ALA A 159 9.68 -4.64 -22.07
CA ALA A 159 8.64 -3.72 -21.64
C ALA A 159 8.59 -2.46 -22.50
N VAL A 160 7.38 -2.10 -22.94
CA VAL A 160 7.10 -0.89 -23.74
C VAL A 160 5.97 -0.10 -23.09
N ASP A 161 6.22 1.18 -22.84
CA ASP A 161 5.18 2.16 -22.54
C ASP A 161 4.96 3.07 -23.76
N ALA A 162 3.84 2.86 -24.44
CA ALA A 162 3.36 3.66 -25.58
C ALA A 162 2.04 4.38 -25.24
N GLY A 163 1.87 4.76 -23.97
CA GLY A 163 0.68 5.47 -23.51
C GLY A 163 0.56 6.87 -24.07
N HIS A 164 -0.68 7.36 -24.20
CA HIS A 164 -0.98 8.72 -24.68
C HIS A 164 -0.31 9.11 -26.02
N CYS A 165 -0.12 8.14 -26.89
CA CYS A 165 0.25 8.36 -28.29
C CYS A 165 -1.02 8.61 -29.11
N LEU A 166 -0.98 8.41 -30.38
CA LEU A 166 -2.14 8.55 -31.27
C LEU A 166 -2.59 7.21 -31.85
N ILE A 167 -2.32 6.11 -31.13
CA ILE A 167 -2.58 4.74 -31.58
C ILE A 167 -4.08 4.52 -31.69
N LYS A 168 -4.55 4.15 -32.89
CA LYS A 168 -5.97 3.95 -33.20
C LYS A 168 -6.34 2.50 -33.44
N VAL A 169 -5.37 1.69 -33.85
CA VAL A 169 -5.55 0.27 -34.18
C VAL A 169 -4.50 -0.54 -33.44
N PHE A 170 -4.94 -1.60 -32.79
CA PHE A 170 -4.08 -2.57 -32.16
C PHE A 170 -4.44 -3.96 -32.73
N GLY A 171 -3.58 -4.51 -33.57
CA GLY A 171 -3.87 -5.72 -34.33
C GLY A 171 -2.72 -6.73 -34.34
N ASN A 172 -2.89 -7.78 -35.15
CA ASN A 172 -1.96 -8.91 -35.24
C ASN A 172 -0.53 -8.50 -35.64
N GLU A 173 -0.35 -7.43 -36.41
CA GLU A 173 0.97 -6.94 -36.84
C GLU A 173 1.61 -5.96 -35.87
N SER A 174 0.88 -5.49 -34.85
CA SER A 174 1.34 -4.44 -33.93
C SER A 174 2.53 -4.87 -33.07
N LEU A 175 2.68 -6.17 -32.81
CA LEU A 175 3.73 -6.75 -31.96
C LEU A 175 4.71 -7.65 -32.71
N ASN A 176 4.60 -7.70 -34.05
CA ASN A 176 5.55 -8.45 -34.86
C ASN A 176 6.98 -7.89 -34.68
N GLY A 177 7.92 -8.75 -34.34
CA GLY A 177 9.31 -8.35 -34.06
C GLY A 177 9.62 -7.98 -32.62
N LEU A 178 8.66 -8.13 -31.68
CA LEU A 178 8.84 -7.94 -30.24
C LEU A 178 8.71 -9.27 -29.48
N SER A 179 9.56 -10.24 -29.80
CA SER A 179 9.44 -11.63 -29.34
C SER A 179 9.64 -11.82 -27.84
N ALA A 180 10.34 -10.91 -27.14
CA ALA A 180 10.57 -10.97 -25.69
C ALA A 180 9.57 -10.13 -24.89
N LEU A 181 8.62 -9.43 -25.55
CA LEU A 181 7.74 -8.46 -24.89
C LEU A 181 6.78 -9.16 -23.93
N ASN A 182 6.84 -8.79 -22.65
CA ASN A 182 5.95 -9.32 -21.63
C ASN A 182 5.09 -8.25 -20.95
N THR A 183 5.43 -6.96 -21.13
CA THR A 183 4.73 -5.83 -20.52
C THR A 183 4.46 -4.75 -21.56
N LEU A 184 3.20 -4.38 -21.77
CA LEU A 184 2.80 -3.36 -22.73
C LEU A 184 1.78 -2.41 -22.13
N SER A 185 2.08 -1.11 -22.16
CA SER A 185 1.13 -0.04 -21.85
C SER A 185 0.72 0.68 -23.14
N LEU A 186 -0.58 0.72 -23.40
CA LEU A 186 -1.23 1.48 -24.45
C LEU A 186 -2.19 2.54 -23.87
N ALA A 187 -2.10 2.81 -22.57
CA ALA A 187 -3.03 3.66 -21.85
C ALA A 187 -3.16 5.06 -22.48
N GLY A 188 -4.37 5.60 -22.52
CA GLY A 188 -4.65 6.94 -23.03
C GLY A 188 -4.58 7.06 -24.56
N ASN A 189 -4.61 5.96 -25.29
CA ASN A 189 -4.67 5.97 -26.75
C ASN A 189 -6.11 5.92 -27.28
N PRO A 190 -6.45 6.59 -28.38
CA PRO A 190 -7.79 6.56 -28.95
C PRO A 190 -8.00 5.28 -29.78
N LEU A 191 -7.98 4.11 -29.13
CA LEU A 191 -8.10 2.80 -29.78
C LEU A 191 -9.50 2.62 -30.37
N LYS A 192 -9.62 2.62 -31.70
CA LYS A 192 -10.90 2.43 -32.39
C LYS A 192 -11.26 0.94 -32.55
N SER A 193 -10.26 0.10 -32.69
CA SER A 193 -10.46 -1.33 -32.87
C SER A 193 -9.28 -2.15 -32.31
N ILE A 194 -9.62 -3.33 -31.81
CA ILE A 194 -8.68 -4.37 -31.41
C ILE A 194 -8.91 -5.54 -32.36
N GLN A 195 -7.89 -5.91 -33.13
CA GLN A 195 -7.96 -6.93 -34.18
C GLN A 195 -7.11 -8.15 -33.81
N ILE A 196 -7.49 -8.86 -32.76
CA ILE A 196 -6.86 -10.10 -32.23
C ILE A 196 -5.32 -10.03 -32.34
N PRO A 197 -4.68 -9.15 -31.58
CA PRO A 197 -3.23 -9.06 -31.52
C PRO A 197 -2.65 -10.35 -30.96
N VAL A 198 -1.42 -10.71 -31.40
CA VAL A 198 -0.79 -11.99 -31.02
C VAL A 198 0.57 -11.71 -30.36
N SER A 199 0.78 -12.32 -29.22
CA SER A 199 2.08 -12.41 -28.55
C SER A 199 2.08 -13.59 -27.57
N GLU A 200 3.01 -14.51 -27.72
CA GLU A 200 3.14 -15.69 -26.85
C GLU A 200 3.77 -15.35 -25.48
N THR A 201 4.38 -14.17 -25.35
CA THR A 201 5.16 -13.79 -24.17
C THR A 201 4.49 -12.70 -23.32
N LEU A 202 3.45 -12.04 -23.84
CA LEU A 202 2.80 -10.91 -23.16
C LEU A 202 2.05 -11.38 -21.90
N ARG A 203 2.41 -10.81 -20.75
CA ARG A 203 1.80 -11.12 -19.45
C ARG A 203 1.03 -9.97 -18.83
N TRP A 204 1.40 -8.74 -19.15
CA TRP A 204 0.79 -7.54 -18.60
C TRP A 204 0.41 -6.58 -19.72
N LEU A 205 -0.85 -6.18 -19.75
CA LEU A 205 -1.41 -5.26 -20.75
C LEU A 205 -2.25 -4.18 -20.08
N ASP A 206 -1.92 -2.92 -20.36
CA ASP A 206 -2.72 -1.76 -19.94
C ASP A 206 -3.31 -1.04 -21.15
N MET A 207 -4.64 -1.02 -21.22
CA MET A 207 -5.43 -0.27 -22.19
C MET A 207 -6.42 0.64 -21.47
N SER A 208 -6.00 1.21 -20.37
CA SER A 208 -6.80 2.17 -19.62
C SER A 208 -6.96 3.48 -20.44
N ASP A 209 -8.07 4.16 -20.25
CA ASP A 209 -8.34 5.47 -20.87
C ASP A 209 -8.31 5.46 -22.43
N CYS A 210 -8.73 4.34 -23.02
CA CYS A 210 -8.61 4.10 -24.47
C CYS A 210 -9.93 4.28 -25.24
N ALA A 211 -11.00 4.73 -24.58
CA ALA A 211 -12.35 4.85 -25.15
C ALA A 211 -12.87 3.55 -25.81
N LEU A 212 -12.52 2.40 -25.20
CA LEU A 212 -12.96 1.08 -25.67
C LEU A 212 -14.47 0.93 -25.56
N ASN A 213 -15.08 0.30 -26.60
CA ASN A 213 -16.52 0.09 -26.64
C ASN A 213 -16.88 -1.37 -26.35
N TYR A 214 -16.52 -2.28 -27.25
CA TYR A 214 -16.90 -3.69 -27.15
C TYR A 214 -15.68 -4.59 -27.29
N LEU A 215 -15.60 -5.59 -26.39
CA LEU A 215 -14.61 -6.66 -26.48
C LEU A 215 -15.34 -7.99 -26.70
N ASN A 216 -14.93 -8.69 -27.75
CA ASN A 216 -15.39 -10.05 -28.01
C ASN A 216 -14.86 -11.03 -26.95
N PRO A 217 -15.48 -12.18 -26.73
CA PRO A 217 -14.99 -13.18 -25.82
C PRO A 217 -13.53 -13.60 -26.07
N ASP A 218 -13.15 -13.69 -27.34
CA ASP A 218 -11.86 -14.15 -27.86
C ASP A 218 -10.86 -13.02 -28.14
N THR A 219 -11.15 -11.78 -27.76
CA THR A 219 -10.30 -10.61 -28.07
C THR A 219 -8.83 -10.82 -27.66
N PHE A 220 -8.58 -11.51 -26.57
CA PHE A 220 -7.23 -11.76 -26.05
C PHE A 220 -6.75 -13.21 -26.20
N VAL A 221 -7.37 -13.99 -27.08
CA VAL A 221 -6.95 -15.39 -27.34
C VAL A 221 -5.51 -15.47 -27.83
N GLY A 222 -5.03 -14.45 -28.56
CA GLY A 222 -3.65 -14.34 -29.05
C GLY A 222 -2.61 -14.04 -27.96
N PHE A 223 -3.00 -13.91 -26.70
CA PHE A 223 -2.12 -13.69 -25.55
C PHE A 223 -2.23 -14.82 -24.53
N PRO A 224 -1.77 -16.04 -24.84
CA PRO A 224 -2.00 -17.23 -24.02
C PRO A 224 -1.36 -17.14 -22.61
N GLU A 225 -0.36 -16.27 -22.43
CA GLU A 225 0.34 -16.05 -21.16
C GLU A 225 -0.14 -14.80 -20.39
N LEU A 226 -1.22 -14.12 -20.83
CA LEU A 226 -1.69 -12.91 -20.20
C LEU A 226 -2.17 -13.18 -18.77
N GLU A 227 -1.53 -12.52 -17.81
CA GLU A 227 -1.83 -12.64 -16.37
C GLU A 227 -2.54 -11.43 -15.79
N GLU A 228 -2.23 -10.22 -16.27
CA GLU A 228 -2.83 -8.98 -15.78
C GLU A 228 -3.32 -8.12 -16.95
N LEU A 229 -4.59 -7.70 -16.86
CA LEU A 229 -5.26 -6.83 -17.84
C LEU A 229 -5.86 -5.62 -17.12
N ARG A 230 -5.51 -4.42 -17.58
CA ARG A 230 -6.04 -3.16 -17.10
C ARG A 230 -6.84 -2.46 -18.19
N LEU A 231 -8.06 -2.09 -17.86
CA LEU A 231 -9.03 -1.44 -18.75
C LEU A 231 -9.68 -0.23 -18.06
N VAL A 232 -8.98 0.39 -17.12
CA VAL A 232 -9.51 1.47 -16.28
C VAL A 232 -9.97 2.65 -17.13
N ASN A 233 -11.04 3.31 -16.71
CA ASN A 233 -11.55 4.53 -17.36
C ASN A 233 -11.94 4.36 -18.84
N ASN A 234 -12.64 3.27 -19.17
CA ASN A 234 -13.28 3.05 -20.44
C ASN A 234 -14.81 3.07 -20.25
N PRO A 235 -15.47 4.25 -20.20
CA PRO A 235 -16.85 4.37 -19.74
C PRO A 235 -17.89 3.77 -20.69
N THR A 236 -17.51 3.44 -21.91
CA THR A 236 -18.36 2.79 -22.93
C THR A 236 -18.07 1.30 -23.07
N LEU A 237 -17.20 0.75 -22.22
CA LEU A 237 -16.74 -0.63 -22.32
C LEU A 237 -17.86 -1.64 -22.05
N VAL A 238 -18.03 -2.56 -22.98
CA VAL A 238 -18.89 -3.74 -22.84
C VAL A 238 -18.05 -4.99 -23.14
N TYR A 239 -17.76 -5.79 -22.13
CA TYR A 239 -17.04 -7.06 -22.26
C TYR A 239 -17.85 -8.26 -21.75
N SER A 240 -19.05 -8.00 -21.27
CA SER A 240 -19.98 -9.03 -20.80
C SER A 240 -21.41 -8.67 -21.18
N THR A 241 -22.08 -9.60 -21.83
CA THR A 241 -23.50 -9.52 -22.20
C THR A 241 -24.29 -10.65 -21.53
N ARG A 242 -25.55 -10.82 -21.88
CA ARG A 242 -26.33 -11.99 -21.41
C ARG A 242 -25.86 -13.31 -21.98
N TYR A 243 -25.24 -13.29 -23.16
CA TYR A 243 -24.93 -14.48 -23.96
C TYR A 243 -23.44 -14.77 -24.07
N SER A 244 -22.62 -13.76 -23.87
CA SER A 244 -21.17 -13.86 -24.02
C SER A 244 -20.43 -13.01 -23.01
N THR A 245 -19.26 -13.44 -22.61
CA THR A 245 -18.36 -12.69 -21.74
C THR A 245 -16.94 -12.88 -22.23
N LEU A 246 -16.05 -11.95 -21.89
CA LEU A 246 -14.62 -12.11 -22.11
C LEU A 246 -14.13 -13.41 -21.49
N GLU A 247 -13.36 -14.18 -22.25
CA GLU A 247 -12.81 -15.48 -21.83
C GLU A 247 -11.29 -15.47 -21.83
N HIS A 248 -10.69 -15.88 -20.71
CA HIS A 248 -9.24 -16.08 -20.63
C HIS A 248 -8.89 -17.01 -19.46
N LEU A 249 -8.22 -18.13 -19.76
CA LEU A 249 -7.98 -19.17 -18.76
C LEU A 249 -6.88 -18.85 -17.76
N LYS A 250 -5.89 -18.03 -18.12
CA LYS A 250 -4.71 -17.72 -17.25
C LYS A 250 -4.77 -16.36 -16.61
N LEU A 251 -5.75 -15.51 -16.94
CA LEU A 251 -5.83 -14.16 -16.39
C LEU A 251 -6.00 -14.20 -14.85
N LYS A 252 -5.06 -13.62 -14.14
CA LYS A 252 -5.02 -13.58 -12.67
C LYS A 252 -5.54 -12.26 -12.10
N LYS A 253 -5.28 -11.13 -12.79
CA LYS A 253 -5.67 -9.81 -12.32
C LYS A 253 -6.42 -9.06 -13.41
N LEU A 254 -7.56 -8.49 -13.04
CA LEU A 254 -8.38 -7.65 -13.91
C LEU A 254 -8.74 -6.36 -13.20
N ASP A 255 -8.48 -5.22 -13.85
CA ASP A 255 -8.93 -3.92 -13.41
C ASP A 255 -9.83 -3.27 -14.47
N VAL A 256 -11.11 -3.17 -14.14
CA VAL A 256 -12.17 -2.52 -14.95
C VAL A 256 -12.85 -1.42 -14.15
N SER A 257 -12.06 -0.72 -13.35
CA SER A 257 -12.55 0.42 -12.59
C SER A 257 -12.91 1.58 -13.51
N ARG A 258 -13.94 2.37 -13.15
CA ARG A 258 -14.40 3.55 -13.91
C ARG A 258 -14.86 3.23 -15.35
N CYS A 259 -15.51 2.07 -15.53
CA CYS A 259 -15.99 1.60 -16.84
C CYS A 259 -17.52 1.68 -16.99
N ASN A 260 -18.21 2.32 -16.04
CA ASN A 260 -19.67 2.44 -16.04
C ASN A 260 -20.41 1.09 -16.11
N LEU A 261 -19.82 0.03 -15.58
CA LEU A 261 -20.37 -1.33 -15.60
C LEU A 261 -21.60 -1.45 -14.69
N ASP A 262 -22.61 -2.15 -15.16
CA ASP A 262 -23.82 -2.47 -14.39
C ASP A 262 -23.74 -3.86 -13.69
N ARG A 263 -22.75 -4.68 -14.05
CA ARG A 263 -22.53 -6.05 -13.54
C ARG A 263 -21.06 -6.47 -13.58
N PRO A 264 -20.62 -7.45 -12.76
CA PRO A 264 -19.21 -7.89 -12.74
C PRO A 264 -18.68 -8.59 -14.01
N GLY A 265 -19.48 -9.47 -14.64
CA GLY A 265 -19.12 -10.14 -15.89
C GLY A 265 -17.89 -11.04 -15.85
N LEU A 266 -17.63 -11.80 -14.77
CA LEU A 266 -16.36 -12.51 -14.54
C LEU A 266 -16.39 -14.01 -14.85
N HIS A 267 -17.50 -14.56 -15.34
CA HIS A 267 -17.68 -16.02 -15.44
C HIS A 267 -16.83 -16.72 -16.49
N GLY A 268 -16.24 -15.98 -17.45
CA GLY A 268 -15.25 -16.49 -18.42
C GLY A 268 -13.79 -16.46 -17.93
N LEU A 269 -13.55 -16.01 -16.69
CA LEU A 269 -12.19 -15.75 -16.15
C LEU A 269 -11.95 -16.54 -14.86
N PRO A 270 -11.79 -17.88 -14.92
CA PRO A 270 -11.79 -18.75 -13.74
C PRO A 270 -10.54 -18.62 -12.87
N SER A 271 -9.41 -18.16 -13.44
CA SER A 271 -8.12 -18.08 -12.75
C SER A 271 -7.89 -16.76 -11.99
N LEU A 272 -8.89 -15.86 -12.01
CA LEU A 272 -8.76 -14.56 -11.34
C LEU A 272 -8.47 -14.72 -9.85
N THR A 273 -7.42 -14.05 -9.41
CA THR A 273 -7.03 -13.89 -8.01
C THR A 273 -7.35 -12.51 -7.48
N GLN A 274 -7.33 -11.50 -8.34
CA GLN A 274 -7.60 -10.11 -7.99
C GLN A 274 -8.48 -9.44 -9.04
N VAL A 275 -9.53 -8.76 -8.57
CA VAL A 275 -10.44 -8.00 -9.45
C VAL A 275 -10.75 -6.63 -8.85
N ARG A 276 -10.66 -5.60 -9.67
CA ARG A 276 -11.10 -4.25 -9.36
C ARG A 276 -12.29 -3.86 -10.24
N LEU A 277 -13.39 -3.57 -9.57
CA LEU A 277 -14.65 -3.11 -10.14
C LEU A 277 -15.06 -1.75 -9.55
N SER A 278 -14.10 -1.02 -9.00
CA SER A 278 -14.35 0.23 -8.29
C SER A 278 -14.88 1.33 -9.21
N HIS A 279 -15.66 2.27 -8.68
CA HIS A 279 -16.21 3.40 -9.42
C HIS A 279 -17.02 3.00 -10.67
N ASN A 280 -17.85 1.98 -10.54
CA ASN A 280 -18.79 1.56 -11.56
C ASN A 280 -20.25 1.89 -11.15
N THR A 281 -21.23 1.36 -11.85
CA THR A 281 -22.65 1.61 -11.59
C THR A 281 -23.40 0.36 -11.14
N ILE A 282 -22.68 -0.61 -10.58
CA ILE A 282 -23.23 -1.90 -10.15
C ILE A 282 -24.22 -1.67 -9.00
N ARG A 283 -25.48 -2.06 -9.22
CA ARG A 283 -26.57 -1.88 -8.24
C ARG A 283 -26.94 -3.16 -7.51
N LEU A 284 -26.74 -4.28 -8.15
CA LEU A 284 -27.11 -5.60 -7.64
C LEU A 284 -26.02 -6.63 -7.99
N LEU A 285 -25.72 -7.47 -7.03
CA LEU A 285 -24.92 -8.68 -7.22
C LEU A 285 -25.85 -9.88 -7.09
N PRO A 286 -26.17 -10.58 -8.18
CA PRO A 286 -26.97 -11.81 -8.14
C PRO A 286 -26.32 -12.88 -7.25
N ASP A 287 -27.11 -13.79 -6.75
CA ASP A 287 -26.63 -14.94 -6.00
C ASP A 287 -25.66 -15.77 -6.88
N ARG A 288 -24.60 -16.26 -6.27
CA ARG A 288 -23.57 -17.11 -6.90
C ARG A 288 -22.87 -16.48 -8.09
N ILE A 289 -22.90 -15.15 -8.23
CA ILE A 289 -22.27 -14.44 -9.37
C ILE A 289 -20.76 -14.74 -9.51
N PHE A 290 -20.08 -15.08 -8.42
CA PHE A 290 -18.65 -15.37 -8.39
C PHE A 290 -18.32 -16.87 -8.29
N ILE A 291 -19.29 -17.77 -8.46
CA ILE A 291 -19.13 -19.22 -8.21
C ILE A 291 -17.99 -19.87 -9.04
N LYS A 292 -17.70 -19.31 -10.22
CA LYS A 292 -16.61 -19.77 -11.08
C LYS A 292 -15.23 -19.20 -10.69
N ASN A 293 -15.20 -18.13 -9.88
CA ASN A 293 -13.97 -17.41 -9.55
C ASN A 293 -13.38 -17.87 -8.20
N ARG A 294 -13.25 -19.17 -7.99
CA ARG A 294 -12.84 -19.79 -6.71
C ARG A 294 -11.44 -19.45 -6.24
N GLN A 295 -10.60 -18.91 -7.15
CA GLN A 295 -9.23 -18.50 -6.83
C GLN A 295 -9.15 -17.05 -6.32
N LEU A 296 -10.28 -16.33 -6.33
CA LEU A 296 -10.30 -14.91 -5.99
C LEU A 296 -9.91 -14.69 -4.53
N THR A 297 -8.88 -13.88 -4.33
CA THR A 297 -8.33 -13.49 -3.03
C THR A 297 -8.65 -12.04 -2.70
N HIS A 298 -8.78 -11.18 -3.72
CA HIS A 298 -9.01 -9.74 -3.54
C HIS A 298 -10.10 -9.26 -4.49
N LEU A 299 -11.14 -8.64 -3.92
CA LEU A 299 -12.28 -8.11 -4.65
C LEU A 299 -12.57 -6.67 -4.20
N TYR A 300 -12.48 -5.73 -5.14
CA TYR A 300 -12.77 -4.31 -4.91
C TYR A 300 -14.04 -3.91 -5.65
N LEU A 301 -15.05 -3.55 -4.89
CA LEU A 301 -16.36 -3.12 -5.35
C LEU A 301 -16.75 -1.73 -4.81
N ASN A 302 -15.72 -1.01 -4.30
CA ASN A 302 -15.95 0.30 -3.71
C ASN A 302 -16.44 1.33 -4.73
N SER A 303 -17.15 2.34 -4.25
CA SER A 303 -17.73 3.39 -5.09
C SER A 303 -18.62 2.86 -6.22
N ASN A 304 -19.57 2.00 -5.83
CA ASN A 304 -20.64 1.50 -6.68
C ASN A 304 -22.01 1.94 -6.11
N ASN A 305 -23.09 1.33 -6.59
CA ASN A 305 -24.47 1.66 -6.17
C ASN A 305 -25.17 0.47 -5.48
N LEU A 306 -24.41 -0.40 -4.81
CA LEU A 306 -24.93 -1.57 -4.11
C LEU A 306 -25.78 -1.14 -2.93
N ALA A 307 -27.06 -1.61 -2.90
CA ALA A 307 -27.98 -1.30 -1.81
C ALA A 307 -28.16 -2.45 -0.81
N LEU A 308 -27.97 -3.68 -1.26
CA LEU A 308 -28.11 -4.88 -0.42
C LEU A 308 -27.14 -5.98 -0.84
N LEU A 309 -26.85 -6.89 0.08
CA LEU A 309 -26.09 -8.13 -0.15
C LEU A 309 -26.94 -9.33 0.25
N ASN A 310 -27.16 -10.23 -0.70
CA ASN A 310 -27.92 -11.46 -0.50
C ASN A 310 -27.09 -12.52 0.25
N ALA A 311 -27.77 -13.58 0.67
CA ALA A 311 -27.18 -14.71 1.39
C ALA A 311 -26.05 -15.42 0.64
N SER A 312 -26.20 -15.60 -0.66
CA SER A 312 -25.27 -16.36 -1.52
C SER A 312 -24.47 -15.50 -2.48
N THR A 313 -24.41 -14.20 -2.28
CA THR A 313 -23.67 -13.27 -3.17
C THR A 313 -22.20 -13.69 -3.33
N PHE A 314 -21.51 -14.00 -2.22
CA PHE A 314 -20.10 -14.37 -2.20
C PHE A 314 -19.85 -15.86 -2.01
N GLU A 315 -20.87 -16.70 -2.27
CA GLU A 315 -20.76 -18.15 -2.19
C GLU A 315 -19.65 -18.67 -3.13
N GLY A 316 -18.83 -19.58 -2.61
CA GLY A 316 -17.72 -20.20 -3.35
C GLY A 316 -16.39 -19.42 -3.31
N LEU A 317 -16.35 -18.19 -2.78
CA LEU A 317 -15.12 -17.41 -2.61
C LEU A 317 -14.37 -17.80 -1.33
N ILE A 318 -13.97 -19.06 -1.21
CA ILE A 318 -13.34 -19.61 0.00
C ILE A 318 -11.95 -19.05 0.28
N LYS A 319 -11.26 -18.51 -0.76
CA LYS A 319 -9.92 -17.92 -0.67
C LYS A 319 -9.93 -16.40 -0.54
N LEU A 320 -11.11 -15.77 -0.46
CA LEU A 320 -11.24 -14.33 -0.40
C LEU A 320 -10.62 -13.80 0.90
N GLN A 321 -9.62 -12.93 0.79
CA GLN A 321 -8.89 -12.33 1.91
C GLN A 321 -9.23 -10.85 2.10
N VAL A 322 -9.44 -10.15 1.01
CA VAL A 322 -9.72 -8.70 1.00
C VAL A 322 -10.99 -8.45 0.20
N LEU A 323 -11.95 -7.79 0.86
CA LEU A 323 -13.19 -7.34 0.24
C LEU A 323 -13.41 -5.87 0.58
N ASP A 324 -13.45 -5.03 -0.45
CA ASP A 324 -13.75 -3.62 -0.32
C ASP A 324 -15.13 -3.30 -0.93
N LEU A 325 -16.06 -2.94 -0.08
CA LEU A 325 -17.43 -2.56 -0.39
C LEU A 325 -17.71 -1.10 0.03
N SER A 326 -16.66 -0.32 0.28
CA SER A 326 -16.82 1.05 0.75
C SER A 326 -17.48 1.96 -0.29
N ALA A 327 -18.02 3.07 0.16
CA ALA A 327 -18.67 4.06 -0.69
C ALA A 327 -19.75 3.44 -1.61
N ASN A 328 -20.66 2.66 -1.01
CA ASN A 328 -21.84 2.13 -1.61
C ASN A 328 -23.11 2.68 -0.92
N SER A 329 -24.27 2.07 -1.14
CA SER A 329 -25.53 2.46 -0.49
C SER A 329 -26.09 1.32 0.38
N LEU A 330 -25.20 0.46 0.93
CA LEU A 330 -25.60 -0.72 1.69
C LEU A 330 -26.33 -0.30 2.97
N GLY A 331 -27.62 -0.62 3.06
CA GLY A 331 -28.42 -0.41 4.27
C GLY A 331 -28.52 -1.67 5.13
N GLU A 332 -28.52 -2.82 4.50
CA GLU A 332 -28.61 -4.11 5.17
C GLU A 332 -27.75 -5.17 4.47
N ILE A 333 -27.15 -6.05 5.29
CA ILE A 333 -26.36 -7.20 4.86
C ILE A 333 -27.02 -8.45 5.40
N HIS A 334 -27.31 -9.43 4.53
CA HIS A 334 -27.90 -10.68 4.96
C HIS A 334 -26.98 -11.42 5.95
N LYS A 335 -27.53 -12.00 7.00
CA LYS A 335 -26.80 -12.62 8.13
C LYS A 335 -25.73 -13.63 7.72
N ILE A 336 -25.93 -14.36 6.63
CA ILE A 336 -25.01 -15.40 6.16
C ILE A 336 -24.25 -15.00 4.90
N ALA A 337 -24.26 -13.72 4.51
CA ALA A 337 -23.62 -13.25 3.29
C ALA A 337 -22.13 -13.58 3.21
N PHE A 338 -21.42 -13.64 4.35
CA PHE A 338 -19.98 -13.92 4.44
C PHE A 338 -19.66 -15.30 5.04
N ARG A 339 -20.64 -16.19 5.20
CA ARG A 339 -20.45 -17.49 5.88
C ARG A 339 -19.37 -18.36 5.25
N ASP A 340 -19.29 -18.38 3.93
CA ASP A 340 -18.38 -19.25 3.18
C ASP A 340 -16.99 -18.65 2.98
N ASN A 341 -16.81 -17.37 3.33
CA ASN A 341 -15.56 -16.63 3.12
C ASN A 341 -14.62 -16.80 4.32
N ILE A 342 -14.16 -18.02 4.52
CA ILE A 342 -13.38 -18.45 5.71
C ILE A 342 -11.97 -17.84 5.80
N ASP A 343 -11.43 -17.31 4.71
CA ASP A 343 -10.12 -16.65 4.68
C ASP A 343 -10.24 -15.12 4.72
N LEU A 344 -11.45 -14.55 4.81
CA LEU A 344 -11.66 -13.10 4.77
C LEU A 344 -11.02 -12.42 5.98
N ARG A 345 -10.03 -11.56 5.74
CA ARG A 345 -9.24 -10.88 6.77
C ARG A 345 -9.51 -9.40 6.84
N LEU A 346 -9.67 -8.76 5.69
CA LEU A 346 -9.96 -7.34 5.59
C LEU A 346 -11.32 -7.15 4.93
N LEU A 347 -12.24 -6.52 5.67
CA LEU A 347 -13.54 -6.12 5.16
C LEU A 347 -13.72 -4.61 5.36
N ASN A 348 -13.86 -3.89 4.26
CA ASN A 348 -14.14 -2.48 4.25
C ASN A 348 -15.60 -2.23 3.85
N LEU A 349 -16.38 -1.70 4.77
CA LEU A 349 -17.79 -1.32 4.62
C LEU A 349 -18.01 0.17 4.91
N SER A 350 -16.93 0.97 4.91
CA SER A 350 -17.01 2.41 5.20
C SER A 350 -17.84 3.16 4.15
N TYR A 351 -18.33 4.33 4.50
CA TYR A 351 -19.15 5.17 3.60
C TYR A 351 -20.35 4.42 3.01
N ASN A 352 -21.15 3.80 3.88
CA ASN A 352 -22.40 3.13 3.54
C ASN A 352 -23.57 3.69 4.37
N SER A 353 -24.71 3.03 4.34
CA SER A 353 -25.93 3.42 5.09
C SER A 353 -26.30 2.40 6.16
N LEU A 354 -25.34 1.62 6.67
CA LEU A 354 -25.58 0.59 7.67
C LEU A 354 -26.05 1.22 8.98
N TYR A 355 -27.22 0.83 9.47
CA TYR A 355 -27.79 1.32 10.73
C TYR A 355 -27.61 0.33 11.90
N ARG A 356 -27.17 -0.88 11.62
CA ARG A 356 -26.85 -1.94 12.59
C ARG A 356 -25.46 -2.52 12.31
N PHE A 357 -24.82 -3.01 13.37
CA PHE A 357 -23.60 -3.79 13.25
C PHE A 357 -23.90 -5.10 12.50
N PRO A 358 -23.19 -5.42 11.41
CA PRO A 358 -23.47 -6.60 10.58
C PRO A 358 -23.04 -7.90 11.28
N TYR A 359 -23.68 -9.02 10.90
CA TYR A 359 -23.21 -10.35 11.29
C TYR A 359 -22.04 -10.75 10.39
N LEU A 360 -20.91 -11.12 10.98
CA LEU A 360 -19.66 -11.33 10.26
C LEU A 360 -19.00 -12.65 10.63
N SER A 361 -18.06 -13.09 9.79
CA SER A 361 -17.26 -14.29 9.97
C SER A 361 -16.16 -14.08 11.00
N SER A 362 -15.77 -15.12 11.72
CA SER A 362 -14.75 -15.11 12.79
C SER A 362 -13.32 -14.84 12.34
N PHE A 363 -13.03 -14.84 11.04
CA PHE A 363 -11.67 -14.74 10.51
C PHE A 363 -11.20 -13.30 10.23
N ILE A 364 -12.11 -12.33 10.27
CA ILE A 364 -11.83 -10.93 10.00
C ILE A 364 -10.85 -10.38 11.04
N THR A 365 -9.76 -9.78 10.54
CA THR A 365 -8.75 -9.12 11.38
C THR A 365 -8.88 -7.60 11.38
N THR A 366 -9.36 -7.04 10.29
CA THR A 366 -9.57 -5.60 10.11
C THR A 366 -10.96 -5.37 9.55
N LEU A 367 -11.76 -4.63 10.29
CA LEU A 367 -13.11 -4.24 9.93
C LEU A 367 -13.25 -2.74 9.94
N ASP A 368 -13.58 -2.16 8.80
CA ASP A 368 -13.89 -0.75 8.67
C ASP A 368 -15.38 -0.54 8.45
N LEU A 369 -16.03 0.08 9.40
CA LEU A 369 -17.45 0.47 9.40
C LEU A 369 -17.61 1.99 9.53
N SER A 370 -16.54 2.77 9.28
CA SER A 370 -16.59 4.23 9.42
C SER A 370 -17.57 4.86 8.42
N PHE A 371 -18.05 6.06 8.75
CA PHE A 371 -18.99 6.81 7.90
C PHE A 371 -20.23 5.99 7.55
N ASN A 372 -20.91 5.46 8.58
CA ASN A 372 -22.17 4.75 8.49
C ASN A 372 -23.23 5.42 9.41
N LEU A 373 -24.34 4.76 9.63
CA LEU A 373 -25.43 5.24 10.47
C LEU A 373 -25.61 4.40 11.75
N ILE A 374 -24.59 3.63 12.14
CA ILE A 374 -24.66 2.70 13.27
C ILE A 374 -24.86 3.49 14.56
N ASN A 375 -25.98 3.25 15.21
CA ASN A 375 -26.35 3.94 16.45
C ASN A 375 -26.09 3.12 17.71
N TYR A 376 -26.02 1.80 17.56
CA TYR A 376 -25.69 0.90 18.64
C TYR A 376 -25.22 -0.47 18.14
N PHE A 377 -24.45 -1.21 18.96
CA PHE A 377 -24.10 -2.62 18.76
C PHE A 377 -24.08 -3.34 20.13
N ARG A 378 -24.14 -4.64 20.11
CA ARG A 378 -24.24 -5.46 21.33
C ARG A 378 -22.84 -5.81 21.84
N ALA A 379 -22.70 -6.07 23.13
CA ALA A 379 -21.44 -6.50 23.75
C ALA A 379 -20.87 -7.77 23.09
N ASN A 380 -21.73 -8.72 22.76
CA ASN A 380 -21.35 -9.97 22.11
C ASN A 380 -21.15 -9.85 20.58
N SER A 381 -21.29 -8.66 19.99
CA SER A 381 -21.08 -8.49 18.53
C SER A 381 -19.65 -8.79 18.08
N LEU A 382 -18.67 -8.74 18.98
CA LEU A 382 -17.28 -9.06 18.70
C LEU A 382 -16.86 -10.49 19.10
N GLU A 383 -17.69 -11.24 19.80
CA GLU A 383 -17.40 -12.62 20.24
C GLU A 383 -17.20 -13.55 19.04
N ASP A 384 -18.04 -13.40 18.02
CA ASP A 384 -17.94 -14.16 16.77
C ASP A 384 -16.69 -13.78 15.95
N LEU A 385 -16.11 -12.60 16.21
CA LEU A 385 -14.94 -12.07 15.54
C LEU A 385 -13.63 -12.44 16.27
N SER A 386 -13.38 -13.73 16.43
CA SER A 386 -12.29 -14.27 17.26
C SER A 386 -10.87 -13.81 16.85
N ARG A 387 -10.67 -13.16 15.72
CA ARG A 387 -9.39 -12.69 15.20
C ARG A 387 -9.33 -11.18 14.95
N ILE A 388 -10.36 -10.43 15.33
CA ILE A 388 -10.40 -8.98 15.12
C ILE A 388 -9.26 -8.27 15.83
N LYS A 389 -8.52 -7.43 15.12
CA LYS A 389 -7.44 -6.61 15.66
C LYS A 389 -7.73 -5.14 15.56
N ILE A 390 -8.39 -4.73 14.47
CA ILE A 390 -8.70 -3.33 14.17
C ILE A 390 -10.19 -3.23 13.88
N LEU A 391 -10.87 -2.40 14.66
CA LEU A 391 -12.27 -2.03 14.46
C LEU A 391 -12.38 -0.53 14.32
N ASN A 392 -12.82 -0.07 13.16
CA ASN A 392 -13.05 1.33 12.86
C ASN A 392 -14.57 1.59 12.79
N LEU A 393 -15.07 2.38 13.72
CA LEU A 393 -16.46 2.84 13.83
C LEU A 393 -16.56 4.38 13.78
N LYS A 394 -15.50 5.04 13.28
CA LYS A 394 -15.44 6.49 13.15
C LYS A 394 -16.62 7.06 12.35
N ASP A 395 -17.05 8.28 12.68
CA ASP A 395 -18.14 8.98 11.97
C ASP A 395 -19.42 8.11 11.86
N ASN A 396 -19.91 7.63 13.00
CA ASN A 396 -21.18 6.92 13.15
C ASN A 396 -22.11 7.66 14.13
N HIS A 397 -23.17 7.02 14.58
CA HIS A 397 -24.18 7.60 15.47
C HIS A 397 -24.22 6.96 16.85
N LEU A 398 -23.12 6.34 17.31
CA LEU A 398 -23.05 5.67 18.61
C LEU A 398 -23.28 6.66 19.75
N GLN A 399 -24.23 6.38 20.62
CA GLN A 399 -24.55 7.19 21.80
C GLN A 399 -23.84 6.67 23.05
N SER A 400 -23.59 5.38 23.12
CA SER A 400 -22.83 4.72 24.20
C SER A 400 -22.09 3.50 23.63
N LEU A 401 -21.03 3.09 24.32
CA LEU A 401 -20.41 1.78 24.08
C LEU A 401 -21.15 0.73 24.91
N PRO A 402 -21.26 -0.51 24.38
CA PRO A 402 -21.89 -1.58 25.14
C PRO A 402 -21.07 -1.93 26.40
N ARG A 403 -21.76 -2.21 27.49
CA ARG A 403 -21.13 -2.72 28.73
C ARG A 403 -20.55 -4.08 28.48
N GLY A 404 -19.32 -4.33 28.97
CA GLY A 404 -18.66 -5.62 28.84
C GLY A 404 -18.37 -5.99 27.39
N LEU A 405 -17.96 -5.02 26.55
CA LEU A 405 -17.54 -5.30 25.17
C LEU A 405 -16.40 -6.32 25.17
N ASN A 406 -16.67 -7.53 24.65
CA ASN A 406 -15.74 -8.64 24.74
C ASN A 406 -14.96 -8.89 23.45
N SER A 407 -13.64 -8.79 23.52
CA SER A 407 -12.73 -9.25 22.45
C SER A 407 -11.33 -9.50 22.98
N LYS A 408 -10.88 -10.74 22.94
CA LYS A 408 -9.53 -11.14 23.38
C LYS A 408 -8.41 -10.77 22.39
N THR A 409 -8.73 -10.20 21.25
CA THR A 409 -7.77 -9.97 20.17
C THR A 409 -7.75 -8.53 19.65
N LEU A 410 -8.72 -7.69 20.04
CA LEU A 410 -8.82 -6.31 19.60
C LEU A 410 -7.66 -5.48 20.12
N ARG A 411 -7.01 -4.72 19.22
CA ARG A 411 -5.87 -3.86 19.53
C ARG A 411 -6.16 -2.39 19.28
N ILE A 412 -6.93 -2.09 18.26
CA ILE A 412 -7.26 -0.73 17.86
C ILE A 412 -8.76 -0.61 17.76
N LEU A 413 -9.33 0.33 18.53
CA LEU A 413 -10.72 0.71 18.49
C LEU A 413 -10.82 2.19 18.15
N ASP A 414 -11.38 2.51 16.99
CA ASP A 414 -11.63 3.88 16.56
C ASP A 414 -13.13 4.15 16.60
N VAL A 415 -13.54 5.02 17.52
CA VAL A 415 -14.92 5.52 17.67
C VAL A 415 -14.97 7.04 17.59
N GLN A 416 -14.00 7.64 16.89
CA GLN A 416 -13.92 9.07 16.65
C GLN A 416 -15.20 9.59 16.00
N ARG A 417 -15.58 10.84 16.33
CA ARG A 417 -16.72 11.54 15.73
C ARG A 417 -18.04 10.74 15.79
N ASN A 418 -18.34 10.25 16.97
CA ASN A 418 -19.61 9.65 17.31
C ASN A 418 -20.44 10.60 18.19
N ARG A 419 -21.38 10.07 18.93
CA ARG A 419 -22.26 10.83 19.82
C ARG A 419 -22.17 10.32 21.27
N LEU A 420 -21.01 9.76 21.65
CA LEU A 420 -20.80 9.19 22.98
C LEU A 420 -20.88 10.29 24.04
N VAL A 421 -21.76 10.12 25.02
CA VAL A 421 -21.96 11.07 26.12
C VAL A 421 -21.21 10.65 27.36
N GLU A 422 -21.15 9.35 27.61
CA GLU A 422 -20.48 8.76 28.78
C GLU A 422 -19.81 7.43 28.43
N LEU A 423 -18.88 7.02 29.26
CA LEU A 423 -18.22 5.70 29.23
C LEU A 423 -18.55 4.97 30.53
N HIS A 424 -18.94 3.71 30.42
CA HIS A 424 -19.18 2.86 31.59
C HIS A 424 -17.89 2.23 32.09
N ASN A 425 -17.76 2.03 33.41
CA ASN A 425 -16.55 1.49 34.03
C ASN A 425 -16.13 0.10 33.53
N ASP A 426 -17.07 -0.67 32.96
CA ASP A 426 -16.84 -1.99 32.39
C ASP A 426 -16.69 -2.00 30.86
N SER A 427 -16.65 -0.82 30.20
CA SER A 427 -16.64 -0.72 28.73
C SER A 427 -15.42 -1.39 28.08
N PHE A 428 -14.24 -1.40 28.74
CA PHE A 428 -12.99 -1.93 28.17
C PHE A 428 -12.38 -3.07 28.97
N THR A 429 -13.03 -3.55 30.03
CA THR A 429 -12.49 -4.59 30.92
C THR A 429 -12.19 -5.91 30.21
N GLU A 430 -12.99 -6.27 29.21
CA GLU A 430 -12.86 -7.49 28.42
C GLU A 430 -12.04 -7.31 27.11
N LEU A 431 -11.20 -6.25 27.05
CA LEU A 431 -10.31 -5.94 25.92
C LEU A 431 -8.83 -5.98 26.31
N PRO A 432 -8.28 -7.10 26.77
CA PRO A 432 -6.95 -7.15 27.41
C PRO A 432 -5.79 -6.77 26.48
N LEU A 433 -5.94 -6.83 25.16
CA LEU A 433 -4.89 -6.50 24.18
C LEU A 433 -5.09 -5.13 23.55
N LEU A 434 -5.97 -4.28 24.07
CA LEU A 434 -6.20 -2.94 23.55
C LEU A 434 -4.94 -2.09 23.66
N GLN A 435 -4.49 -1.55 22.51
CA GLN A 435 -3.29 -0.71 22.39
C GLN A 435 -3.61 0.74 22.08
N LYS A 436 -4.67 0.97 21.31
CA LYS A 436 -5.10 2.29 20.88
C LYS A 436 -6.60 2.40 20.93
N ILE A 437 -7.08 3.50 21.53
CA ILE A 437 -8.47 3.91 21.48
C ILE A 437 -8.57 5.36 21.02
N ASP A 438 -9.49 5.65 20.11
CA ASP A 438 -9.78 7.00 19.63
C ASP A 438 -11.22 7.38 19.96
N LEU A 439 -11.37 8.28 20.93
CA LEU A 439 -12.65 8.79 21.44
C LEU A 439 -12.85 10.27 21.05
N SER A 440 -11.97 10.80 20.19
CA SER A 440 -12.02 12.22 19.81
C SER A 440 -13.30 12.58 19.05
N GLY A 441 -13.71 13.86 19.14
CA GLY A 441 -14.89 14.36 18.43
C GLY A 441 -16.21 13.76 18.90
N ASN A 442 -16.33 13.37 20.15
CA ASN A 442 -17.55 12.86 20.75
C ASN A 442 -18.27 13.94 21.59
N ARG A 443 -19.12 13.53 22.52
CA ARG A 443 -19.89 14.43 23.40
C ARG A 443 -19.57 14.18 24.87
N LEU A 444 -18.37 13.72 25.18
CA LEU A 444 -17.91 13.47 26.53
C LEU A 444 -17.75 14.83 27.25
N THR A 445 -18.39 15.00 28.38
CA THR A 445 -18.39 16.26 29.16
C THR A 445 -17.64 16.13 30.47
N GLU A 446 -17.65 14.96 31.08
CA GLU A 446 -17.12 14.70 32.41
C GLU A 446 -15.87 13.82 32.36
N ALA A 447 -15.01 14.02 33.37
CA ALA A 447 -13.85 13.16 33.57
C ALA A 447 -14.27 11.68 33.67
N MET A 448 -13.43 10.81 33.12
CA MET A 448 -13.62 9.35 33.22
C MET A 448 -12.77 8.80 34.37
N ASP A 449 -13.27 7.80 35.07
CA ASP A 449 -12.48 7.08 36.05
C ASP A 449 -11.33 6.34 35.34
N PRO A 450 -10.04 6.56 35.66
CA PRO A 450 -8.92 5.84 35.08
C PRO A 450 -9.01 4.31 35.20
N ASN A 451 -9.72 3.83 36.23
CA ASN A 451 -9.94 2.38 36.44
C ASN A 451 -10.67 1.69 35.29
N ILE A 452 -11.36 2.45 34.42
CA ILE A 452 -11.94 1.90 33.18
C ILE A 452 -10.92 1.20 32.30
N PHE A 453 -9.64 1.58 32.39
CA PHE A 453 -8.53 1.02 31.64
C PHE A 453 -7.63 0.06 32.44
N GLN A 454 -7.98 -0.30 33.68
CA GLN A 454 -7.12 -1.11 34.55
C GLN A 454 -6.69 -2.46 33.96
N ASN A 455 -7.54 -3.06 33.11
CA ASN A 455 -7.26 -4.35 32.45
C ASN A 455 -6.54 -4.20 31.11
N ASN A 456 -6.31 -2.97 30.63
CA ASN A 456 -5.75 -2.70 29.32
C ASN A 456 -4.24 -2.41 29.43
N LEU A 457 -3.46 -3.39 29.88
CA LEU A 457 -2.02 -3.25 30.19
C LEU A 457 -1.15 -2.84 28.98
N TYR A 458 -1.65 -3.01 27.76
CA TYR A 458 -0.95 -2.66 26.51
C TYR A 458 -1.41 -1.34 25.91
N LEU A 459 -2.21 -0.55 26.62
CA LEU A 459 -2.77 0.70 26.12
C LEU A 459 -1.70 1.79 26.05
N ILE A 460 -1.37 2.18 24.80
CA ILE A 460 -0.32 3.16 24.49
C ILE A 460 -0.93 4.51 24.11
N THR A 461 -2.11 4.52 23.46
CA THR A 461 -2.70 5.74 22.91
C THR A 461 -4.16 5.83 23.28
N VAL A 462 -4.53 6.95 23.91
CA VAL A 462 -5.92 7.35 24.19
C VAL A 462 -6.11 8.75 23.60
N ARG A 463 -6.98 8.88 22.61
CA ARG A 463 -7.32 10.18 22.01
C ARG A 463 -8.64 10.67 22.53
N LEU A 464 -8.67 11.91 23.00
CA LEU A 464 -9.81 12.54 23.67
C LEU A 464 -10.08 13.95 23.15
N GLU A 465 -9.38 14.37 22.10
CA GLU A 465 -9.50 15.69 21.48
C GLU A 465 -10.95 15.97 21.06
N ASP A 466 -11.29 17.24 20.86
CA ASP A 466 -12.59 17.67 20.30
C ASP A 466 -13.83 17.14 21.05
N ASN A 467 -13.73 16.94 22.37
CA ASN A 467 -14.86 16.67 23.22
C ASN A 467 -15.24 17.91 24.03
N PRO A 468 -16.52 18.13 24.40
CA PRO A 468 -16.98 19.31 25.14
C PRO A 468 -16.71 19.22 26.65
N TRP A 469 -15.43 19.10 27.04
CA TRP A 469 -15.01 18.87 28.41
C TRP A 469 -15.47 19.96 29.37
N ARG A 470 -16.10 19.57 30.46
CA ARG A 470 -16.35 20.39 31.62
C ARG A 470 -15.12 20.27 32.54
N CYS A 471 -14.41 21.38 32.71
CA CYS A 471 -13.20 21.39 33.53
C CYS A 471 -13.55 21.66 34.99
N ASP A 472 -13.87 20.59 35.69
CA ASP A 472 -13.84 20.48 37.15
C ASP A 472 -12.48 19.91 37.53
N CYS A 473 -11.60 20.78 38.05
CA CYS A 473 -10.19 20.43 38.22
C CYS A 473 -9.96 19.29 39.23
N MET A 474 -10.83 19.15 40.20
CA MET A 474 -10.75 18.06 41.19
C MET A 474 -11.03 16.72 40.55
N GLN A 475 -12.05 16.64 39.69
CA GLN A 475 -12.45 15.40 39.03
C GLN A 475 -11.53 15.04 37.85
N LEU A 476 -10.95 16.02 37.18
CA LEU A 476 -10.04 15.82 36.04
C LEU A 476 -8.65 15.36 36.44
N TYR A 477 -8.23 15.58 37.69
CA TYR A 477 -6.85 15.32 38.12
C TYR A 477 -6.41 13.88 37.90
N ASP A 478 -7.17 12.92 38.38
CA ASP A 478 -6.84 11.49 38.30
C ASP A 478 -6.78 11.02 36.83
N THR A 479 -7.72 11.49 36.00
CA THR A 479 -7.73 11.20 34.56
C THR A 479 -6.50 11.81 33.87
N PHE A 480 -6.15 13.04 34.21
CA PHE A 480 -5.00 13.73 33.63
C PHE A 480 -3.69 13.05 34.04
N GLU A 481 -3.51 12.71 35.30
CA GLU A 481 -2.34 12.01 35.82
C GLU A 481 -2.15 10.67 35.10
N TYR A 482 -3.21 9.84 34.98
CA TYR A 482 -3.18 8.58 34.25
C TYR A 482 -2.77 8.74 32.77
N LEU A 483 -3.27 9.78 32.09
CA LEU A 483 -2.95 10.02 30.68
C LEU A 483 -1.51 10.50 30.48
N MET A 484 -0.94 11.17 31.48
CA MET A 484 0.42 11.73 31.44
C MET A 484 1.48 10.80 32.02
N GLU A 485 1.07 9.76 32.74
CA GLU A 485 1.99 8.73 33.25
C GLU A 485 2.72 8.03 32.10
N PRO A 486 4.05 7.85 32.18
CA PRO A 486 4.80 7.17 31.11
C PRO A 486 4.40 5.69 30.93
N PRO A 487 4.23 5.24 29.68
CA PRO A 487 4.29 6.01 28.44
C PRO A 487 3.08 6.96 28.29
N THR A 488 3.36 8.26 28.02
CA THR A 488 2.31 9.27 27.85
C THR A 488 1.31 8.87 26.78
N LYS A 489 0.03 8.79 27.14
CA LYS A 489 -1.02 8.21 26.31
C LYS A 489 -1.69 9.21 25.35
N THR A 490 -1.55 10.52 25.64
CA THR A 490 -2.15 11.58 24.82
C THR A 490 -1.29 12.85 24.82
N VAL A 491 -1.63 13.82 23.98
CA VAL A 491 -0.94 15.12 23.88
C VAL A 491 -1.61 16.13 24.81
N ARG A 492 -0.86 16.74 25.75
CA ARG A 492 -1.39 17.67 26.75
C ARG A 492 -2.18 18.83 26.15
N SER A 493 -1.66 19.45 25.07
CA SER A 493 -2.24 20.62 24.44
C SER A 493 -3.56 20.35 23.70
N THR A 494 -3.96 19.11 23.51
CA THR A 494 -5.18 18.75 22.79
C THR A 494 -6.40 18.54 23.69
N LEU A 495 -6.20 18.50 25.01
CA LEU A 495 -7.27 18.40 26.00
C LEU A 495 -7.74 19.80 26.34
N ILE A 496 -8.82 20.27 25.72
CA ILE A 496 -9.33 21.64 25.80
C ILE A 496 -10.63 21.68 26.59
N CYS A 497 -10.72 22.64 27.52
CA CYS A 497 -11.94 22.95 28.27
C CYS A 497 -12.97 23.65 27.39
N GLN A 498 -14.24 23.23 27.44
CA GLN A 498 -15.36 23.96 26.85
C GLN A 498 -16.19 24.72 27.90
N SER A 499 -16.26 24.21 29.12
CA SER A 499 -16.97 24.84 30.24
C SER A 499 -16.19 24.65 31.54
N PRO A 500 -16.37 25.52 32.52
CA PRO A 500 -17.16 26.76 32.53
C PRO A 500 -16.55 27.88 31.66
N ALA A 501 -17.31 28.96 31.39
CA ALA A 501 -16.95 30.01 30.43
C ALA A 501 -15.60 30.71 30.71
N ASN A 502 -15.20 30.82 31.96
CA ASN A 502 -13.94 31.45 32.38
C ASN A 502 -12.68 30.67 31.99
N VAL A 503 -12.78 29.39 31.73
CA VAL A 503 -11.66 28.53 31.32
C VAL A 503 -11.86 27.92 29.92
N SER A 504 -12.93 28.30 29.24
CA SER A 504 -13.21 27.80 27.88
C SER A 504 -12.07 28.18 26.91
N GLY A 505 -11.60 27.20 26.12
CA GLY A 505 -10.50 27.36 25.19
C GLY A 505 -9.11 27.13 25.78
N TYR A 506 -8.96 27.00 27.10
CA TYR A 506 -7.69 26.63 27.72
C TYR A 506 -7.51 25.14 27.75
N SER A 507 -6.25 24.68 27.70
CA SER A 507 -5.97 23.27 27.98
C SER A 507 -6.29 22.92 29.45
N TRP A 508 -6.56 21.62 29.71
CA TRP A 508 -6.80 21.16 31.09
C TRP A 508 -5.71 21.60 32.05
N GLU A 509 -4.43 21.45 31.64
CA GLU A 509 -3.28 21.86 32.44
C GLU A 509 -3.26 23.35 32.70
N ALA A 510 -3.57 24.17 31.71
CA ALA A 510 -3.61 25.65 31.87
C ALA A 510 -4.82 26.10 32.70
N ALA A 511 -5.98 25.49 32.51
CA ALA A 511 -7.20 25.79 33.22
C ALA A 511 -7.11 25.46 34.73
N CYS A 512 -6.47 24.33 35.05
CA CYS A 512 -6.41 23.79 36.41
C CYS A 512 -5.06 23.99 37.11
N PHE A 513 -4.15 24.77 36.52
CA PHE A 513 -2.79 24.95 37.01
C PHE A 513 -2.74 25.39 38.50
N ASN A 514 -3.57 26.33 38.88
CA ASN A 514 -3.59 26.83 40.26
C ASN A 514 -4.08 25.80 41.26
N GLU A 515 -5.08 25.01 40.93
CA GLU A 515 -5.67 24.00 41.82
C GLU A 515 -4.76 22.74 41.94
N TRP A 516 -4.17 22.32 40.86
CA TRP A 516 -3.27 21.15 40.86
C TRP A 516 -1.92 21.44 41.54
N ASN A 517 -1.39 22.68 41.45
CA ASN A 517 -0.15 23.07 42.12
C ASN A 517 -0.31 23.42 43.61
N THR A 518 -1.51 23.75 44.06
CA THR A 518 -1.73 24.04 45.50
C THR A 518 -1.69 22.77 46.36
N ASN A 519 -2.00 21.60 45.78
CA ASN A 519 -1.88 20.30 46.47
C ASN A 519 -0.43 19.77 46.58
N LEU A 520 0.54 20.43 45.95
CA LEU A 520 1.98 20.16 46.07
C LEU A 520 2.66 20.92 47.22
N TYR A 521 1.90 21.62 48.09
CA TYR A 521 2.47 22.21 49.29
C TYR A 521 2.75 21.11 50.31
N TYR A 522 3.97 20.62 50.29
CA TYR A 522 4.59 19.80 51.33
C TYR A 522 4.47 20.47 52.71
N PRO A 523 4.18 19.71 53.78
CA PRO A 523 4.24 20.26 55.14
C PRO A 523 5.65 20.80 55.42
N LYS A 524 5.69 22.00 55.98
CA LYS A 524 6.83 22.89 56.18
C LYS A 524 8.00 22.36 57.04
N ASP A 525 7.94 21.12 57.53
CA ASP A 525 8.90 20.58 58.52
C ASP A 525 9.98 19.64 58.00
N ARG A 526 10.00 19.35 56.66
CA ARG A 526 11.04 18.52 56.06
C ARG A 526 12.08 19.22 55.21
N THR A 527 11.99 20.53 55.04
CA THR A 527 12.85 21.25 54.10
C THR A 527 14.31 21.29 54.49
N TRP A 528 14.62 21.32 55.77
CA TRP A 528 16.01 21.35 56.24
C TRP A 528 16.71 19.99 56.05
N GLY A 529 16.01 18.87 56.20
CA GLY A 529 16.55 17.56 55.95
C GLY A 529 16.90 17.32 54.45
N MET A 530 16.05 17.79 53.58
CA MET A 530 16.26 17.66 52.11
C MET A 530 17.40 18.57 51.61
N VAL A 531 17.56 19.77 52.20
CA VAL A 531 18.69 20.68 51.88
C VAL A 531 20.01 20.07 52.31
N MET A 532 20.10 19.45 53.50
CA MET A 532 21.33 18.77 53.96
C MET A 532 21.66 17.51 53.15
N ILE A 533 20.66 16.74 52.78
CA ILE A 533 20.83 15.58 51.88
C ILE A 533 21.28 15.99 50.48
N SER A 534 20.69 17.07 49.92
CA SER A 534 21.07 17.56 48.62
C SER A 534 22.50 18.15 48.59
N LEU A 535 22.93 18.81 49.67
CA LEU A 535 24.31 19.26 49.84
C LEU A 535 25.30 18.10 49.94
N LEU A 536 24.98 17.08 50.71
CA LEU A 536 25.81 15.85 50.82
C LEU A 536 25.90 15.13 49.45
N ILE A 537 24.79 15.00 48.72
CA ILE A 537 24.75 14.43 47.38
C ILE A 537 25.59 15.28 46.41
N LEU A 538 25.52 16.59 46.54
CA LEU A 538 26.31 17.50 45.69
C LEU A 538 27.82 17.34 45.90
N VAL A 539 28.24 17.21 47.16
CA VAL A 539 29.67 16.97 47.51
C VAL A 539 30.14 15.60 46.98
N VAL A 540 29.32 14.56 47.10
CA VAL A 540 29.64 13.21 46.59
C VAL A 540 29.65 13.24 45.06
N LEU A 541 28.72 13.92 44.44
CA LEU A 541 28.67 14.08 42.97
C LEU A 541 29.87 14.89 42.43
N CYS A 542 30.25 15.98 43.10
CA CYS A 542 31.44 16.74 42.73
C CYS A 542 32.71 15.91 42.84
N GLY A 543 32.87 15.12 43.95
CA GLY A 543 33.97 14.20 44.11
C GLY A 543 34.02 13.08 43.06
N SER A 544 32.84 12.52 42.72
CA SER A 544 32.73 11.50 41.70
C SER A 544 32.98 12.04 40.30
N VAL A 545 32.51 13.25 39.96
CA VAL A 545 32.77 13.93 38.68
C VAL A 545 34.26 14.19 38.49
N ILE A 546 34.97 14.61 39.56
CA ILE A 546 36.42 14.84 39.51
C ILE A 546 37.14 13.49 39.28
N SER A 547 36.75 12.44 39.99
CA SER A 547 37.29 11.11 39.81
C SER A 547 37.02 10.52 38.42
N ILE A 548 35.78 10.70 37.90
CA ILE A 548 35.39 10.27 36.57
C ILE A 548 36.13 11.06 35.47
N LYS A 549 36.30 12.40 35.64
CA LYS A 549 37.08 13.20 34.70
C LYS A 549 38.53 12.72 34.62
N HIS A 550 39.10 12.34 35.75
CA HIS A 550 40.48 11.84 35.82
C HIS A 550 40.61 10.44 35.14
N THR A 551 39.69 9.56 35.40
CA THR A 551 39.64 8.22 34.78
C THR A 551 39.30 8.27 33.29
N LEU A 552 38.38 9.16 32.87
CA LEU A 552 38.05 9.37 31.45
C LEU A 552 39.22 9.96 30.66
N LYS A 553 40.03 10.83 31.30
CA LYS A 553 41.25 11.39 30.64
C LYS A 553 42.29 10.31 30.36
N ILE A 554 42.42 9.33 31.26
CA ILE A 554 43.30 8.17 31.06
C ILE A 554 42.71 7.23 30.00
N LYS A 555 41.40 6.92 30.09
CA LYS A 555 40.74 6.05 29.11
C LYS A 555 40.74 6.60 27.68
N ARG A 556 40.58 7.93 27.53
CA ARG A 556 40.64 8.56 26.18
C ARG A 556 41.98 8.37 25.52
N ARG A 557 43.09 8.51 26.26
CA ARG A 557 44.47 8.28 25.72
C ARG A 557 44.67 6.81 25.31
N VAL A 558 44.12 5.88 26.05
CA VAL A 558 44.25 4.45 25.73
C VAL A 558 43.34 4.08 24.55
N LEU A 559 42.15 4.71 24.45
CA LEU A 559 41.22 4.47 23.35
C LEU A 559 41.72 5.03 22.01
N GLU A 560 42.39 6.20 22.06
CA GLU A 560 43.01 6.80 20.86
C GLU A 560 44.14 5.94 20.30
N GLN A 561 44.96 5.34 21.18
CA GLN A 561 45.98 4.39 20.76
C GLN A 561 45.40 3.10 20.16
N ARG A 562 44.30 2.57 20.74
CA ARG A 562 43.61 1.40 20.18
C ARG A 562 42.95 1.70 18.83
N ARG A 563 42.28 2.86 18.69
CA ARG A 563 41.68 3.27 17.41
C ARG A 563 42.71 3.39 16.27
N GLN A 564 43.93 3.87 16.59
CA GLN A 564 44.99 3.93 15.56
C GLN A 564 45.48 2.54 15.16
N MET A 565 45.53 1.60 16.09
CA MET A 565 45.87 0.21 15.76
C MET A 565 44.76 -0.51 14.99
N GLU A 566 43.48 -0.34 15.39
CA GLU A 566 42.34 -0.92 14.67
C GLU A 566 42.21 -0.38 13.25
N LEU A 567 42.42 0.92 13.05
CA LEU A 567 42.41 1.54 11.72
C LEU A 567 43.59 1.06 10.84
N ALA A 568 44.70 0.70 11.44
CA ALA A 568 45.84 0.10 10.72
C ALA A 568 45.53 -1.35 10.30
N GLU A 569 44.90 -2.15 11.19
CA GLU A 569 44.48 -3.50 10.88
C GLU A 569 43.33 -3.55 9.86
N GLU A 570 42.39 -2.59 9.93
CA GLU A 570 41.28 -2.49 9.00
C GLU A 570 41.74 -2.12 7.60
N ARG A 571 42.72 -1.22 7.48
CA ARG A 571 43.38 -0.91 6.21
C ARG A 571 44.10 -2.13 5.61
N GLU A 572 44.65 -2.96 6.46
CA GLU A 572 45.35 -4.16 6.00
C GLU A 572 44.35 -5.27 5.61
N ARG A 573 43.20 -5.39 6.31
CA ARG A 573 42.06 -6.27 5.92
C ARG A 573 41.46 -5.84 4.60
N LEU A 574 41.24 -4.54 4.40
CA LEU A 574 40.70 -4.00 3.15
C LEU A 574 41.65 -4.28 1.97
N ARG A 575 42.95 -4.15 2.17
CA ARG A 575 43.94 -4.52 1.14
C ARG A 575 43.95 -6.02 0.83
N ARG A 576 43.69 -6.86 1.84
CA ARG A 576 43.58 -8.33 1.63
C ARG A 576 42.27 -8.69 0.92
N LEU A 577 41.18 -7.99 1.23
CA LEU A 577 39.88 -8.17 0.55
C LEU A 577 39.93 -7.67 -0.91
N GLN A 578 40.58 -6.53 -1.16
CA GLN A 578 40.77 -6.04 -2.53
C GLN A 578 41.57 -7.03 -3.39
N ARG A 579 42.64 -7.61 -2.84
CA ARG A 579 43.42 -8.66 -3.54
C ARG A 579 42.64 -9.96 -3.72
N ARG A 580 41.69 -10.24 -2.85
CA ARG A 580 40.81 -11.41 -2.96
C ARG A 580 39.72 -11.19 -4.00
N ASN A 581 39.12 -10.01 -4.05
CA ASN A 581 38.14 -9.63 -5.06
C ASN A 581 38.75 -9.55 -6.46
N GLN A 582 39.95 -9.01 -6.60
CA GLN A 582 40.67 -9.03 -7.88
C GLN A 582 40.97 -10.45 -8.39
N ARG A 583 41.19 -11.44 -7.49
CA ARG A 583 41.33 -12.84 -7.88
C ARG A 583 39.98 -13.53 -8.16
N LEU A 584 38.88 -13.05 -7.63
CA LEU A 584 37.55 -13.54 -7.92
C LEU A 584 37.03 -13.00 -9.25
N GLU A 585 37.34 -11.73 -9.57
CA GLU A 585 37.04 -11.13 -10.87
C GLU A 585 37.80 -11.77 -12.03
N GLU A 586 39.04 -12.30 -11.79
CA GLU A 586 39.80 -13.08 -12.78
C GLU A 586 39.21 -14.48 -12.99
N ILE A 587 38.46 -15.04 -12.04
CA ILE A 587 37.82 -16.37 -12.15
C ILE A 587 36.42 -16.25 -12.77
N GLU A 588 35.66 -15.16 -12.50
CA GLU A 588 34.35 -14.91 -13.10
C GLU A 588 34.40 -14.49 -14.58
N ALA A 589 35.57 -14.08 -15.07
CA ALA A 589 35.76 -13.75 -16.49
C ALA A 589 35.84 -14.99 -17.42
N LEU A 590 35.69 -16.20 -16.90
CA LEU A 590 35.80 -17.47 -17.65
C LEU A 590 34.51 -18.29 -17.70
N GLU A 591 33.41 -17.85 -17.11
CA GLU A 591 32.12 -18.55 -17.20
C GLU A 591 31.03 -17.66 -17.84
N ALA A 592 30.34 -18.26 -18.74
CA ALA A 592 29.42 -17.80 -19.77
C ALA A 592 28.35 -16.77 -19.37
N PRO A 593 27.69 -16.14 -20.34
CA PRO A 593 26.82 -15.00 -20.08
C PRO A 593 25.54 -15.40 -19.38
N GLU A 594 25.36 -14.95 -18.16
CA GLU A 594 24.05 -14.97 -17.54
C GLU A 594 23.11 -14.02 -18.30
N GLU A 595 22.05 -14.57 -18.85
CA GLU A 595 20.91 -13.81 -19.33
C GLU A 595 20.44 -12.87 -18.20
N ILE A 596 20.70 -11.60 -18.37
CA ILE A 596 20.22 -10.58 -17.44
C ILE A 596 18.72 -10.46 -17.63
N ARG A 597 17.97 -11.16 -16.82
CA ARG A 597 16.52 -10.95 -16.69
C ARG A 597 16.30 -9.60 -16.03
N ILE A 598 16.01 -8.59 -16.82
CA ILE A 598 15.48 -7.35 -16.32
C ILE A 598 14.02 -7.59 -15.92
N ASN A 599 13.73 -7.24 -14.69
CA ASN A 599 12.37 -7.40 -14.17
C ASN A 599 11.40 -6.51 -14.96
N PRO A 600 10.39 -7.06 -15.63
CA PRO A 600 9.41 -6.27 -16.39
C PRO A 600 8.61 -5.26 -15.55
N LEU A 601 8.73 -5.34 -14.22
CA LEU A 601 8.08 -4.41 -13.29
C LEU A 601 8.57 -2.95 -13.38
N GLU A 602 9.61 -2.67 -14.15
CA GLU A 602 10.15 -1.32 -14.29
C GLU A 602 9.31 -0.38 -15.18
N LEU A 603 8.37 -0.94 -15.95
CA LEU A 603 7.35 -0.17 -16.69
C LEU A 603 6.05 0.05 -15.92
N VAL A 604 6.00 -0.38 -14.69
CA VAL A 604 4.77 -0.29 -13.92
C VAL A 604 4.40 1.17 -13.69
N GLY A 605 3.24 1.53 -14.17
CA GLY A 605 2.53 2.74 -13.76
C GLY A 605 2.33 2.75 -12.23
N PRO A 606 1.70 3.75 -11.68
CA PRO A 606 1.55 3.86 -10.24
C PRO A 606 1.05 2.54 -9.66
N PRO A 607 1.61 2.12 -8.50
CA PRO A 607 1.29 0.83 -7.91
C PRO A 607 -0.21 0.67 -7.76
N SER A 608 -0.69 -0.53 -7.99
CA SER A 608 -2.10 -0.86 -7.75
C SER A 608 -2.42 -0.60 -6.26
N TYR A 609 -3.68 -0.34 -5.96
CA TYR A 609 -4.12 -0.09 -4.57
C TYR A 609 -3.60 -1.15 -3.58
N GLU A 610 -3.45 -2.39 -4.01
CA GLU A 610 -2.86 -3.49 -3.22
C GLU A 610 -1.38 -3.35 -2.98
N GLU A 611 -0.62 -2.96 -3.99
CA GLU A 611 0.82 -2.72 -3.85
C GLU A 611 1.09 -1.54 -2.91
N ALA A 612 0.25 -0.49 -2.96
CA ALA A 612 0.32 0.62 -2.03
C ALA A 612 0.00 0.19 -0.59
N VAL A 613 -0.98 -0.70 -0.39
CA VAL A 613 -1.33 -1.24 0.93
C VAL A 613 -0.24 -2.18 1.47
N GLN A 614 0.40 -2.94 0.59
CA GLN A 614 1.53 -3.80 0.96
C GLN A 614 2.82 -3.00 1.25
N MET A 615 3.06 -1.91 0.52
CA MET A 615 4.20 -1.01 0.79
C MET A 615 4.08 -0.34 2.16
N GLN A 616 2.89 0.08 2.57
CA GLN A 616 2.69 0.61 3.93
C GLN A 616 2.99 -0.43 5.03
N ARG A 617 2.72 -1.72 4.76
CA ARG A 617 3.09 -2.80 5.69
C ARG A 617 4.60 -3.06 5.74
N LEU A 618 5.30 -2.91 4.61
CA LEU A 618 6.74 -3.07 4.54
C LEU A 618 7.47 -1.92 5.24
N VAL A 619 6.98 -0.68 5.13
CA VAL A 619 7.55 0.48 5.84
C VAL A 619 7.46 0.28 7.36
N HIS A 620 6.32 -0.18 7.88
CA HIS A 620 6.21 -0.49 9.31
C HIS A 620 7.07 -1.68 9.75
N SER A 621 7.35 -2.62 8.85
CA SER A 621 8.27 -3.74 9.11
C SER A 621 9.73 -3.29 9.10
N MET A 622 10.09 -2.31 8.27
CA MET A 622 11.47 -1.76 8.20
C MET A 622 11.79 -0.90 9.43
N ASP A 623 10.82 -0.12 9.93
CA ASP A 623 11.00 0.65 11.17
C ASP A 623 11.22 -0.27 12.39
N ALA A 624 10.52 -1.39 12.45
CA ALA A 624 10.73 -2.39 13.49
C ALA A 624 12.10 -3.07 13.40
N LEU A 625 12.62 -3.25 12.19
CA LEU A 625 13.96 -3.82 11.98
C LEU A 625 15.07 -2.81 12.33
N ASN A 626 14.85 -1.51 12.10
CA ASN A 626 15.80 -0.48 12.49
C ASN A 626 15.91 -0.32 14.01
N GLU A 627 14.81 -0.41 14.74
CA GLU A 627 14.83 -0.41 16.22
C GLU A 627 15.57 -1.63 16.78
N ILE A 628 15.37 -2.81 16.20
CA ILE A 628 16.08 -4.04 16.62
C ILE A 628 17.59 -3.97 16.32
N SER A 629 17.98 -3.27 15.25
CA SER A 629 19.39 -3.11 14.87
C SER A 629 20.15 -2.16 15.80
N ILE A 630 19.49 -1.18 16.38
CA ILE A 630 20.10 -0.22 17.32
C ILE A 630 20.29 -0.85 18.71
N GLU A 631 19.37 -1.67 19.17
CA GLU A 631 19.53 -2.39 20.45
C GLU A 631 20.59 -3.50 20.40
N ASN A 632 20.77 -4.16 19.26
CA ASN A 632 21.81 -5.18 19.10
C ASN A 632 23.23 -4.61 18.89
N GLY A 633 23.36 -3.33 18.57
CA GLY A 633 24.65 -2.67 18.41
C GLY A 633 25.38 -2.38 19.72
N THR A 634 24.68 -2.37 20.83
CA THR A 634 25.25 -2.07 22.16
C THR A 634 25.69 -3.31 22.95
N LEU A 635 25.39 -4.51 22.50
CA LEU A 635 25.71 -5.76 23.21
C LEU A 635 26.91 -6.55 22.64
N ARG A 636 27.61 -6.04 21.63
CA ARG A 636 28.79 -6.74 21.03
C ARG A 636 30.14 -6.17 21.40
N SER A 637 30.23 -5.27 22.37
CA SER A 637 31.51 -4.66 22.76
C SER A 637 32.18 -5.25 24.00
N ILE A 638 31.63 -6.28 24.60
CA ILE A 638 32.24 -6.89 25.78
C ILE A 638 32.22 -8.42 25.58
N ASN A 639 33.28 -8.94 25.00
CA ASN A 639 33.86 -10.25 25.24
C ASN A 639 34.73 -10.70 24.06
N SER A 640 35.96 -10.19 24.05
CA SER A 640 37.05 -10.85 23.36
C SER A 640 38.36 -10.41 23.99
N MET A 641 38.68 -10.99 25.09
CA MET A 641 40.03 -11.25 25.57
C MET A 641 39.95 -12.37 26.59
N ASP A 642 40.34 -13.51 26.12
CA ASP A 642 41.22 -14.42 26.85
C ASP A 642 41.32 -15.72 26.05
N ASN A 643 42.38 -15.80 25.30
CA ASN A 643 42.92 -17.06 24.80
C ASN A 643 44.30 -17.20 25.37
N LEU A 644 44.44 -18.08 26.34
CA LEU A 644 45.66 -18.88 26.51
C LEU A 644 45.40 -20.07 27.47
N ARG A 645 45.51 -21.27 26.87
CA ARG A 645 45.85 -22.56 27.47
C ARG A 645 44.95 -23.11 28.59
N THR A 646 44.21 -24.17 28.31
CA THR A 646 44.69 -25.53 28.68
C THR A 646 43.68 -26.61 28.29
N LYS A 647 44.21 -27.79 28.03
CA LYS A 647 43.57 -29.04 27.60
C LYS A 647 42.54 -29.59 28.61
N LYS A 648 41.57 -30.32 28.04
CA LYS A 648 40.82 -31.48 28.56
C LYS A 648 39.52 -31.25 29.31
N ARG A 649 38.42 -31.59 28.69
CA ARG A 649 37.55 -32.76 29.00
C ARG A 649 36.15 -32.55 28.39
N ARG A 650 35.68 -33.59 27.74
CA ARG A 650 34.33 -33.75 27.17
C ARG A 650 33.26 -33.58 28.25
N THR A 651 32.30 -32.71 28.08
CA THR A 651 30.91 -32.91 28.48
C THR A 651 30.01 -32.14 27.53
N ARG A 652 29.02 -32.84 26.97
CA ARG A 652 28.00 -32.32 26.10
C ARG A 652 27.17 -31.26 26.84
N ARG A 653 27.04 -30.05 26.27
CA ARG A 653 25.98 -29.09 26.57
C ARG A 653 25.23 -28.73 25.30
N PRO A 654 23.90 -28.57 25.39
CA PRO A 654 23.07 -28.41 24.20
C PRO A 654 23.16 -26.99 23.62
N ARG A 655 23.30 -26.90 22.32
CA ARG A 655 23.18 -25.66 21.55
C ARG A 655 21.78 -25.09 21.73
N LYS A 656 21.64 -23.88 22.25
CA LYS A 656 20.45 -23.06 22.10
C LYS A 656 20.37 -22.61 20.62
N ARG A 657 19.45 -23.19 19.90
CA ARG A 657 19.01 -22.69 18.57
C ARG A 657 18.09 -21.50 18.82
N THR A 658 18.43 -20.37 18.25
CA THR A 658 17.49 -19.27 17.99
C THR A 658 16.48 -19.77 16.98
N GLN A 659 15.23 -19.88 17.38
CA GLN A 659 14.12 -20.31 16.54
C GLN A 659 13.70 -19.14 15.65
N SER A 660 13.73 -19.33 14.33
CA SER A 660 13.09 -18.42 13.37
C SER A 660 11.56 -18.61 13.42
N GLU A 661 10.83 -17.59 13.02
CA GLU A 661 9.36 -17.61 12.97
C GLU A 661 8.81 -18.78 12.13
N ASP A 662 9.55 -19.21 11.10
CA ASP A 662 9.24 -20.38 10.27
C ASP A 662 9.29 -21.71 11.05
N ASP A 663 10.15 -21.82 12.05
CA ASP A 663 10.21 -23.01 12.93
C ASP A 663 9.02 -23.05 13.91
N LEU A 664 8.46 -21.90 14.27
CA LEU A 664 7.24 -21.80 15.08
C LEU A 664 5.99 -22.18 14.28
N LEU A 665 5.89 -21.72 13.04
CA LEU A 665 4.79 -22.08 12.12
C LEU A 665 4.77 -23.59 11.82
N ARG A 666 5.93 -24.20 11.53
CA ARG A 666 6.04 -25.65 11.32
C ARG A 666 5.79 -26.48 12.58
N ARG A 667 5.95 -25.90 13.79
CA ARG A 667 5.56 -26.55 15.05
C ARG A 667 4.06 -26.49 15.28
N GLU A 668 3.42 -25.37 14.92
CA GLU A 668 1.97 -25.20 15.03
C GLU A 668 1.23 -26.10 14.04
N GLU A 669 1.71 -26.23 12.80
CA GLU A 669 1.18 -27.18 11.82
C GLU A 669 1.28 -28.65 12.31
N ARG A 670 2.42 -29.04 12.87
CA ARG A 670 2.60 -30.39 13.44
C ARG A 670 1.74 -30.64 14.67
N ARG A 671 1.43 -29.58 15.42
CA ARG A 671 0.51 -29.66 16.57
C ARG A 671 -0.92 -29.82 16.10
N GLN A 672 -1.34 -29.13 15.06
CA GLN A 672 -2.66 -29.26 14.46
C GLN A 672 -2.86 -30.62 13.78
N GLU A 673 -1.81 -31.16 13.14
CA GLU A 673 -1.85 -32.54 12.61
C GLU A 673 -1.97 -33.60 13.71
N ARG A 674 -1.30 -33.42 14.86
CA ARG A 674 -1.49 -34.31 16.02
C ARG A 674 -2.91 -34.26 16.57
N ILE A 675 -3.48 -33.07 16.72
CA ILE A 675 -4.88 -32.88 17.17
C ILE A 675 -5.86 -33.49 16.16
N ARG A 676 -5.59 -33.41 14.85
CA ARG A 676 -6.38 -34.11 13.82
C ARG A 676 -6.28 -35.62 13.93
N ARG A 677 -5.09 -36.17 14.19
CA ARG A 677 -4.89 -37.62 14.38
C ARG A 677 -5.52 -38.11 15.69
N GLU A 678 -5.49 -37.34 16.74
CA GLU A 678 -6.16 -37.65 18.01
C GLU A 678 -7.69 -37.59 17.89
N ARG A 679 -8.26 -36.66 17.12
CA ARG A 679 -9.69 -36.64 16.80
C ARG A 679 -10.14 -37.83 15.95
N ASN A 680 -9.33 -38.27 15.02
CA ASN A 680 -9.63 -39.44 14.19
C ASN A 680 -9.48 -40.76 14.95
N ASN A 681 -8.63 -40.79 16.00
CA ASN A 681 -8.49 -41.97 16.86
C ASN A 681 -9.53 -42.04 17.97
N SER A 682 -10.20 -40.92 18.32
CA SER A 682 -11.28 -40.93 19.32
C SER A 682 -12.67 -41.23 18.72
N SER A 683 -12.79 -41.38 17.40
CA SER A 683 -14.04 -41.79 16.74
C SER A 683 -14.13 -43.29 16.49
N GLY A 684 -13.20 -44.09 16.99
CA GLY A 684 -13.06 -45.51 16.67
C GLY A 684 -13.21 -46.50 17.82
N ASN A 685 -13.60 -46.09 19.01
CA ASN A 685 -13.79 -47.03 20.13
C ASN A 685 -14.95 -46.60 21.01
N ILE A 686 -16.16 -46.98 20.68
CA ILE A 686 -17.24 -47.25 21.61
C ILE A 686 -18.00 -48.48 21.06
N CYS A 687 -17.58 -49.64 21.52
CA CYS A 687 -18.40 -50.84 21.59
C CYS A 687 -18.11 -51.51 22.95
N ASP A 688 -19.22 -51.87 23.61
CA ASP A 688 -19.38 -52.80 24.77
C ASP A 688 -18.94 -52.32 26.15
N THR A 689 -19.87 -52.12 27.05
CA THR A 689 -20.35 -53.13 28.00
C THR A 689 -21.46 -52.62 28.92
N SER A 690 -22.51 -53.49 28.98
CA SER A 690 -23.34 -53.92 30.13
C SER A 690 -24.45 -52.98 30.66
N GLN A 691 -25.65 -53.37 30.40
CA GLN A 691 -26.65 -54.04 31.26
C GLN A 691 -27.26 -53.14 32.35
N LEU A 692 -28.51 -52.87 32.41
CA LEU A 692 -29.65 -53.72 32.84
C LEU A 692 -30.95 -52.87 32.92
N HIS A 693 -32.04 -53.54 32.56
CA HIS A 693 -33.45 -53.41 32.94
C HIS A 693 -34.43 -52.61 32.09
N ASN A 694 -35.12 -53.39 31.30
CA ASN A 694 -36.60 -53.64 31.32
C ASN A 694 -37.49 -52.43 31.07
N THR A 695 -38.32 -52.45 30.07
CA THR A 695 -39.46 -53.28 29.73
C THR A 695 -39.99 -52.94 28.32
N ASN A 696 -40.30 -53.98 27.61
CA ASN A 696 -41.06 -54.09 26.35
C ASN A 696 -42.59 -53.93 26.60
N PRO A 697 -43.49 -54.03 25.62
CA PRO A 697 -43.33 -54.33 24.19
C PRO A 697 -44.42 -53.76 23.22
N ARG A 698 -44.25 -54.13 21.95
CA ARG A 698 -45.28 -54.39 20.88
C ARG A 698 -45.69 -53.19 20.02
N THR A 699 -45.81 -53.29 18.70
CA THR A 699 -45.76 -54.34 17.69
C THR A 699 -45.74 -53.72 16.31
N SER A 700 -45.05 -54.33 15.44
CA SER A 700 -45.35 -54.84 14.09
C SER A 700 -45.49 -53.80 12.98
N SER A 701 -44.98 -53.91 11.85
CA SER A 701 -44.50 -54.93 10.94
C SER A 701 -44.53 -54.31 9.53
N VAL A 702 -43.43 -54.41 8.82
CA VAL A 702 -43.23 -55.21 7.62
C VAL A 702 -43.50 -54.60 6.24
N ARG A 703 -42.41 -54.54 5.47
CA ARG A 703 -42.21 -54.88 4.04
C ARG A 703 -42.54 -53.81 2.99
N ARG A 704 -41.46 -53.46 2.29
CA ARG A 704 -40.93 -53.95 1.00
C ARG A 704 -41.67 -53.50 -0.26
N ALA A 705 -40.95 -52.74 -1.07
CA ALA A 705 -40.43 -53.11 -2.38
C ALA A 705 -41.17 -52.63 -3.63
N ARG A 706 -40.41 -52.06 -4.49
CA ARG A 706 -40.30 -52.21 -5.94
C ARG A 706 -41.34 -51.61 -6.91
N ARG A 707 -40.79 -50.72 -7.74
CA ARG A 707 -40.65 -50.79 -9.20
C ARG A 707 -41.84 -50.53 -10.11
N HIS A 708 -41.51 -49.81 -11.16
CA HIS A 708 -42.01 -49.72 -12.54
C HIS A 708 -43.19 -48.80 -12.77
N SER A 709 -42.97 -47.82 -13.62
CA SER A 709 -42.81 -47.70 -15.08
C SER A 709 -44.12 -47.50 -15.81
N ILE A 710 -44.11 -46.51 -16.67
CA ILE A 710 -44.65 -46.45 -18.02
C ILE A 710 -46.07 -45.96 -18.24
N VAL A 711 -46.17 -44.97 -19.15
CA VAL A 711 -47.04 -44.81 -20.31
C VAL A 711 -48.34 -44.01 -20.14
N ASP A 712 -48.33 -42.94 -20.85
CA ASP A 712 -49.13 -42.43 -21.95
C ASP A 712 -50.66 -42.21 -21.78
N GLU A 713 -50.95 -41.18 -22.46
CA GLU A 713 -52.11 -40.91 -23.31
C GLU A 713 -53.32 -40.14 -22.74
N THR A 714 -53.39 -38.97 -23.27
CA THR A 714 -54.38 -38.35 -24.18
C THR A 714 -55.76 -38.02 -23.68
N LEU A 715 -56.15 -36.85 -24.15
CA LEU A 715 -57.41 -36.41 -24.71
C LEU A 715 -58.53 -35.79 -23.81
N GLU A 716 -58.72 -34.56 -24.21
CA GLU A 716 -59.99 -33.89 -24.54
C GLU A 716 -60.98 -33.41 -23.45
N SER A 717 -61.16 -32.20 -23.57
CA SER A 717 -62.30 -31.40 -23.94
C SER A 717 -63.24 -30.86 -22.84
N SER A 718 -63.51 -29.65 -23.08
CA SER A 718 -64.78 -28.92 -23.05
C SER A 718 -65.21 -28.20 -21.77
N SER A 719 -65.23 -26.93 -21.99
CA SER A 719 -66.36 -25.99 -21.89
C SER A 719 -66.75 -25.37 -20.53
N SER A 720 -66.61 -24.12 -20.63
CA SER A 720 -67.58 -23.04 -20.48
C SER A 720 -67.84 -22.41 -19.11
N LYS A 721 -67.79 -21.10 -19.22
CA LYS A 721 -68.61 -20.06 -18.62
C LYS A 721 -68.30 -19.40 -17.29
N ASP A 722 -68.05 -18.14 -17.52
CA ASP A 722 -68.63 -16.90 -17.03
C ASP A 722 -68.00 -16.23 -15.78
N ARG A 723 -67.37 -15.16 -16.07
CA ARG A 723 -67.34 -13.75 -15.58
C ARG A 723 -68.05 -13.40 -14.25
N PRO A 724 -67.70 -12.25 -13.56
CA PRO A 724 -66.96 -11.02 -14.06
C PRO A 724 -66.03 -10.35 -13.05
N ARG A 725 -65.24 -9.42 -13.60
CA ARG A 725 -64.45 -8.35 -12.94
C ARG A 725 -65.35 -7.35 -12.21
N PRO A 726 -64.74 -6.56 -11.31
CA PRO A 726 -65.07 -5.13 -11.29
C PRO A 726 -63.82 -4.22 -11.48
N GLN A 727 -64.16 -3.07 -11.97
CA GLN A 727 -63.45 -2.02 -12.63
C GLN A 727 -62.66 -1.07 -11.68
N THR A 728 -61.64 -0.46 -12.26
CA THR A 728 -60.95 0.76 -11.81
C THR A 728 -61.81 2.02 -11.90
N PRO A 729 -61.41 3.10 -11.23
CA PRO A 729 -61.69 4.43 -11.76
C PRO A 729 -60.43 5.24 -12.08
N THR A 730 -60.50 5.80 -13.25
CA THR A 730 -59.63 6.80 -13.85
C THR A 730 -59.79 8.19 -13.21
N SER A 731 -58.70 8.97 -13.13
CA SER A 731 -58.82 10.44 -13.20
C SER A 731 -57.69 11.12 -13.91
N LYS A 732 -57.97 11.56 -15.07
CA LYS A 732 -57.79 12.84 -15.76
C LYS A 732 -56.45 13.60 -15.62
N LYS A 733 -55.80 13.63 -16.78
CA LYS A 733 -54.77 14.60 -17.21
C LYS A 733 -55.33 16.02 -17.22
N ARG A 734 -54.54 16.99 -16.78
CA ARG A 734 -54.63 18.40 -17.20
C ARG A 734 -53.30 18.90 -17.69
N LYS A 735 -53.18 19.10 -19.01
CA LYS A 735 -52.18 19.91 -19.71
C LYS A 735 -52.37 21.38 -19.34
N ARG A 736 -51.32 22.10 -19.06
CA ARG A 736 -51.24 23.55 -19.33
C ARG A 736 -49.90 23.86 -19.98
N ARG A 737 -50.04 24.36 -21.21
CA ARG A 737 -49.05 25.14 -21.97
C ARG A 737 -48.90 26.49 -21.25
N TYR A 738 -47.67 27.01 -21.19
CA TYR A 738 -47.43 28.44 -21.13
C TYR A 738 -46.33 28.82 -22.12
N VAL A 739 -46.66 29.93 -22.79
CA VAL A 739 -46.02 30.58 -23.92
C VAL A 739 -44.91 31.51 -23.38
N LEU A 740 -43.83 31.63 -24.15
CA LEU A 740 -42.78 32.65 -24.02
C LEU A 740 -43.35 34.08 -24.09
N ARG A 741 -42.87 34.96 -23.23
CA ARG A 741 -42.75 36.38 -23.49
C ARG A 741 -41.58 36.97 -22.72
N ASN A 742 -40.67 37.59 -23.47
CA ASN A 742 -39.62 38.49 -23.00
C ASN A 742 -40.28 39.75 -22.43
N GLU A 743 -39.70 40.36 -21.42
CA GLU A 743 -39.43 41.81 -21.37
C GLU A 743 -38.62 42.20 -20.12
N HIS A 744 -37.85 43.22 -20.31
CA HIS A 744 -36.84 43.92 -19.54
C HIS A 744 -37.31 44.54 -18.20
N VAL A 745 -36.33 44.83 -17.33
CA VAL A 745 -36.00 46.09 -16.61
C VAL A 745 -36.18 46.08 -15.09
N THR A 746 -35.08 46.42 -14.45
CA THR A 746 -34.72 47.21 -13.23
C THR A 746 -34.97 46.70 -11.84
N ASP A 747 -33.83 46.69 -11.16
CA ASP A 747 -33.42 47.19 -9.82
C ASP A 747 -34.43 47.21 -8.67
N ASP A 748 -33.90 46.75 -7.56
CA ASP A 748 -33.74 47.26 -6.22
C ASP A 748 -34.19 46.32 -5.09
N GLU A 749 -33.19 46.10 -4.22
CA GLU A 749 -33.19 45.98 -2.76
C GLU A 749 -34.30 45.20 -2.04
N ASP A 750 -34.00 44.13 -1.37
CA ASP A 750 -33.83 44.04 0.10
C ASP A 750 -33.73 42.58 0.61
N SER A 751 -32.69 42.43 1.36
CA SER A 751 -32.35 41.62 2.52
C SER A 751 -33.30 40.50 3.00
N ASP A 752 -32.60 39.49 3.50
CA ASP A 752 -32.96 38.49 4.50
C ASP A 752 -33.86 37.33 4.07
N VAL A 753 -33.19 36.22 3.94
CA VAL A 753 -33.48 34.81 4.14
C VAL A 753 -32.75 33.95 3.10
N GLN A 754 -31.43 33.80 3.22
CA GLN A 754 -30.66 32.78 2.48
C GLN A 754 -29.36 32.37 3.18
N VAL A 755 -29.42 31.87 4.43
CA VAL A 755 -28.23 31.34 5.11
C VAL A 755 -28.28 29.82 5.33
N MET A 756 -29.30 29.11 4.85
CA MET A 756 -29.34 27.64 5.08
C MET A 756 -29.12 26.74 3.85
N ASN A 757 -28.86 27.27 2.67
CA ASN A 757 -28.66 26.44 1.48
C ASN A 757 -27.26 26.48 0.83
N SER A 758 -26.31 27.24 1.42
CA SER A 758 -24.96 27.35 0.85
C SER A 758 -24.00 26.21 1.22
N ASN A 759 -24.27 25.49 2.32
CA ASN A 759 -23.36 24.42 2.77
C ASN A 759 -23.57 23.06 2.03
N ARG A 760 -24.70 22.87 1.35
CA ARG A 760 -24.89 21.64 0.54
C ARG A 760 -24.32 21.77 -0.87
N SER A 761 -24.17 22.96 -1.39
CA SER A 761 -23.60 23.18 -2.74
C SER A 761 -22.07 23.21 -2.73
N ILE A 762 -21.44 23.56 -1.62
CA ILE A 762 -19.97 23.56 -1.46
C ILE A 762 -19.43 22.13 -1.36
N VAL A 763 -20.12 21.24 -0.66
CA VAL A 763 -19.72 19.82 -0.57
C VAL A 763 -19.84 19.09 -1.90
N ILE A 764 -20.86 19.43 -2.71
CA ILE A 764 -21.03 18.84 -4.06
C ILE A 764 -20.02 19.40 -5.06
N LYS A 765 -19.54 20.64 -4.88
CA LYS A 765 -18.49 21.22 -5.75
C LYS A 765 -17.08 20.71 -5.41
N GLU A 766 -16.80 20.36 -4.17
CA GLU A 766 -15.52 19.74 -3.83
C GLU A 766 -15.40 18.29 -4.26
N LEU A 767 -16.51 17.54 -4.29
CA LEU A 767 -16.54 16.18 -4.87
C LEU A 767 -16.49 16.14 -6.41
N LYS A 768 -16.71 17.27 -7.10
CA LYS A 768 -16.58 17.39 -8.56
C LYS A 768 -15.24 17.93 -9.03
N ARG A 769 -14.36 18.32 -8.14
CA ARG A 769 -12.97 18.72 -8.44
C ARG A 769 -11.98 17.63 -8.08
N GLU A 770 -12.15 16.43 -8.64
CA GLU A 770 -10.99 15.56 -8.83
C GLU A 770 -10.17 16.09 -10.01
N PRO A 771 -8.86 16.27 -9.85
CA PRO A 771 -8.01 16.82 -10.87
C PRO A 771 -7.93 15.82 -12.04
N LYS A 772 -8.31 16.28 -13.19
CA LYS A 772 -7.91 15.65 -14.43
C LYS A 772 -6.39 15.68 -14.46
N SER A 773 -5.78 14.52 -14.63
CA SER A 773 -4.35 14.30 -14.81
C SER A 773 -3.45 14.64 -13.62
N GLY A 774 -2.98 13.67 -12.90
CA GLY A 774 -2.03 13.96 -11.86
C GLY A 774 -1.35 12.78 -11.19
N TYR A 775 -1.14 11.69 -11.88
CA TYR A 775 -0.31 10.62 -11.33
C TYR A 775 1.21 10.81 -11.53
N ARG A 776 1.65 12.04 -11.87
CA ARG A 776 3.08 12.36 -12.02
C ARG A 776 3.56 13.58 -11.21
N GLU A 777 2.70 14.32 -10.47
CA GLU A 777 3.16 15.55 -9.79
C GLU A 777 3.29 15.47 -8.25
N SER A 778 2.86 14.40 -7.60
CA SER A 778 2.91 14.35 -6.14
C SER A 778 4.22 13.83 -5.53
N PHE A 779 5.29 13.67 -6.31
CA PHE A 779 6.61 13.25 -5.82
C PHE A 779 7.67 14.36 -5.80
N MET A 780 7.32 15.61 -6.15
CA MET A 780 8.33 16.70 -6.24
C MET A 780 8.07 17.91 -5.33
N GLU A 781 7.10 17.90 -4.43
CA GLU A 781 6.89 19.04 -3.53
C GLU A 781 7.03 18.70 -2.04
N ARG A 782 8.08 17.97 -1.68
CA ARG A 782 8.51 17.87 -0.27
C ARG A 782 10.01 17.84 -0.10
N GLU A 783 10.72 18.72 -0.78
CA GLU A 783 12.04 19.16 -0.35
C GLU A 783 12.27 20.59 -0.82
N SER A 784 11.84 21.51 -0.02
CA SER A 784 12.43 22.86 0.17
C SER A 784 11.96 23.38 1.52
#